data_9112cbdd8866ad67f37eb9be76b92f1f
#
_entry.id   9112cbdd8866ad67f37eb9be76b92f1f
#
_cell.length_a   1.000
_cell.length_b   1.000
_cell.length_c   1.000
_cell.angle_alpha   90.00
_cell.angle_beta   90.00
_cell.angle_gamma   90.00
#
_symmetry.space_group_name_H-M   'P 1'
#
loop_
_entity.id
_entity.type
_entity.pdbx_description
1 polymer ?
#
loop_
_entity_poly.entity_id
_entity_poly.type
_entity_poly.pdbx_seq_one_letter_code
_entity_poly.pdbx_strand_id
1 'polypeptide(L)'
;MNNDLEYKELSSKSKEEIMKLFKTNEDGLNINAFRHRLEQYGENIATNRKKKTPLYFMLEALKDKFVLILFLLATIDFITDDKIGAFIILGITLISVIIRFSQDWSTYKFNEKLKEQIRIFTDVIREGKQKEIRQEKVVYGDIITLSAGSVIPADLYLFESKDLFINQSVFTGESAAVEKNINIESKTNDPIDINNICLMGCNVISGQGKGVVIKTGLDTFIGNMNKQKEVVKEETTFDKGMNHITGLLIKCMVIICILVFVIYGMIRGNINQAILFALSVAVGITPSMLPMIVNVNLTKGSKALAKKNTLVKSIKSIQNLGSMDVLCTDKTGTLTKNNIELQKYINVDGEDDDYVLKCAYVNSSLGTGYKNIVDKAIIQYAKSHNVDISNYKKIDEIPFDYMRKRSSIVVTHHDKIRVIAKGALEEVVKVCDMARVNGEEVPITKEITEKVNKKAEEMAKDGMQVIALAVKPEYTGVDEYDAEDEVDFTLIGLIAFLDPPKPSAEQTIKKLKEYGVDIKILTGDNAFATKNICNAVGIETKILTGKEIDELNDYELSKKVEEIDIFARMNPMQKERVVSILRKNGHSVGYMGDGVNDAPALRSSDVGISVDGGTDIAKESSDIILLEQNLEVIHNGVIEGRTVYGNILKYMKLALSQDFGDVFSILIASIFLPFLPLLPIQMLIQDFIVELSQIGIPYDNVDESFLRKVKKWDIKSIGRFMVIFGVISSITDIVAFLVFWFVLKYNSMNLQAYFQTAWFVECIVTETFMIFYIRTNHITKSRPSNTLLLLTFLTIVATITVPIVLSFTTGFNFVILPAIYYLYLIGFVVIYGVIAQIVKSIYIKKFGEWL
;
A
#
# COMPACT_ATOMS: atom_id res chain seq x y z
N MET A 1 37.17 -4.46 -10.13
CA MET A 1 36.88 -5.18 -11.36
C MET A 1 35.53 -4.69 -11.82
N ASN A 2 35.38 -4.29 -13.08
CA ASN A 2 34.11 -3.77 -13.60
C ASN A 2 33.10 -4.92 -13.63
N ASN A 3 32.00 -4.81 -12.87
CA ASN A 3 30.97 -5.85 -12.76
C ASN A 3 30.40 -6.27 -14.13
N ASP A 4 30.38 -5.36 -15.08
CA ASP A 4 29.83 -5.59 -16.43
C ASP A 4 30.69 -6.51 -17.29
N LEU A 5 32.02 -6.46 -17.12
CA LEU A 5 32.95 -7.38 -17.78
C LEU A 5 32.79 -8.83 -17.31
N GLU A 6 32.39 -9.04 -16.06
CA GLU A 6 32.18 -10.36 -15.48
C GLU A 6 30.94 -11.07 -16.06
N TYR A 7 29.82 -10.34 -16.33
CA TYR A 7 28.63 -10.94 -16.98
C TYR A 7 28.94 -11.37 -18.42
N LYS A 8 29.68 -10.57 -19.16
CA LYS A 8 30.11 -10.90 -20.52
C LYS A 8 31.02 -12.14 -20.54
N GLU A 9 31.90 -12.24 -19.57
CA GLU A 9 32.79 -13.42 -19.47
C GLU A 9 31.96 -14.68 -19.15
N LEU A 10 30.99 -14.59 -18.26
CA LEU A 10 30.11 -15.70 -17.93
C LEU A 10 29.20 -16.08 -19.11
N SER A 11 28.69 -15.10 -19.86
CA SER A 11 27.82 -15.33 -21.02
C SER A 11 28.50 -16.04 -22.16
N SER A 12 29.83 -15.91 -22.27
CA SER A 12 30.61 -16.54 -23.33
C SER A 12 31.02 -17.99 -23.04
N LYS A 13 30.75 -18.49 -21.84
CA LYS A 13 31.09 -19.87 -21.44
C LYS A 13 30.01 -20.84 -21.86
N SER A 14 30.39 -22.09 -22.13
CA SER A 14 29.45 -23.16 -22.43
C SER A 14 28.66 -23.58 -21.18
N LYS A 15 27.56 -24.27 -21.38
CA LYS A 15 26.74 -24.87 -20.30
C LYS A 15 27.59 -25.68 -19.34
N GLU A 16 28.46 -26.56 -19.89
CA GLU A 16 29.32 -27.44 -19.10
C GLU A 16 30.34 -26.67 -18.27
N GLU A 17 30.90 -25.59 -18.83
CA GLU A 17 31.87 -24.73 -18.13
C GLU A 17 31.19 -23.98 -16.98
N ILE A 18 29.99 -23.46 -17.20
CA ILE A 18 29.18 -22.78 -16.15
C ILE A 18 28.80 -23.76 -15.04
N MET A 19 28.30 -24.95 -15.40
CA MET A 19 27.97 -25.97 -14.40
C MET A 19 29.17 -26.40 -13.57
N LYS A 20 30.35 -26.53 -14.21
CA LYS A 20 31.60 -26.85 -13.53
C LYS A 20 32.07 -25.70 -12.63
N LEU A 21 32.00 -24.47 -13.12
CA LEU A 21 32.38 -23.26 -12.37
C LEU A 21 31.55 -23.10 -11.07
N PHE A 22 30.23 -23.30 -11.18
CA PHE A 22 29.30 -23.21 -10.03
C PHE A 22 29.13 -24.56 -9.32
N LYS A 23 29.90 -25.61 -9.66
CA LYS A 23 29.84 -26.94 -9.05
C LYS A 23 28.39 -27.43 -8.91
N THR A 24 27.66 -27.45 -10.01
CA THR A 24 26.27 -27.88 -10.12
C THR A 24 26.11 -28.81 -11.34
N ASN A 25 24.94 -29.37 -11.49
CA ASN A 25 24.55 -30.17 -12.66
C ASN A 25 23.04 -29.95 -12.95
N GLU A 26 22.51 -30.58 -13.99
CA GLU A 26 21.10 -30.45 -14.37
C GLU A 26 20.12 -30.95 -13.30
N ASP A 27 20.54 -31.89 -12.48
CA ASP A 27 19.76 -32.35 -11.30
C ASP A 27 19.76 -31.35 -10.14
N GLY A 28 20.54 -30.26 -10.24
CA GLY A 28 20.68 -29.23 -9.26
C GLY A 28 21.51 -29.63 -8.02
N LEU A 29 21.53 -28.78 -7.03
CA LEU A 29 22.33 -28.95 -5.84
C LEU A 29 21.77 -30.03 -4.91
N ASN A 30 22.65 -30.76 -4.24
CA ASN A 30 22.25 -31.58 -3.10
C ASN A 30 22.06 -30.72 -1.83
N ILE A 31 21.36 -31.29 -0.83
CA ILE A 31 20.95 -30.55 0.38
C ILE A 31 22.15 -30.06 1.20
N ASN A 32 23.27 -30.77 1.19
CA ASN A 32 24.47 -30.39 1.95
C ASN A 32 25.19 -29.21 1.27
N ALA A 33 25.32 -29.24 -0.07
CA ALA A 33 25.88 -28.13 -0.82
C ALA A 33 25.03 -26.86 -0.68
N PHE A 34 23.71 -27.00 -0.70
CA PHE A 34 22.79 -25.89 -0.44
C PHE A 34 23.02 -25.26 0.94
N ARG A 35 23.04 -26.07 2.00
CA ARG A 35 23.24 -25.56 3.38
C ARG A 35 24.57 -24.83 3.53
N HIS A 36 25.64 -25.43 3.01
CA HIS A 36 26.96 -24.83 3.05
C HIS A 36 27.01 -23.47 2.32
N ARG A 37 26.36 -23.38 1.15
CA ARG A 37 26.32 -22.12 0.39
C ARG A 37 25.48 -21.07 1.07
N LEU A 38 24.35 -21.46 1.67
CA LEU A 38 23.49 -20.54 2.42
C LEU A 38 24.24 -19.98 3.65
N GLU A 39 25.03 -20.79 4.34
CA GLU A 39 25.88 -20.35 5.46
C GLU A 39 27.03 -19.44 5.00
N GLN A 40 27.64 -19.76 3.86
CA GLN A 40 28.77 -19.02 3.34
C GLN A 40 28.40 -17.67 2.73
N TYR A 41 27.32 -17.62 1.93
CA TYR A 41 26.93 -16.43 1.15
C TYR A 41 25.72 -15.69 1.71
N GLY A 42 25.01 -16.29 2.66
CA GLY A 42 23.82 -15.71 3.26
C GLY A 42 22.56 -15.86 2.40
N GLU A 43 21.51 -15.18 2.82
CA GLU A 43 20.22 -15.18 2.12
C GLU A 43 20.25 -14.27 0.88
N ASN A 44 19.48 -14.64 -0.14
CA ASN A 44 19.37 -13.90 -1.40
C ASN A 44 18.50 -12.63 -1.22
N ILE A 45 19.09 -11.58 -0.64
CA ILE A 45 18.45 -10.30 -0.35
C ILE A 45 19.26 -9.18 -1.01
N ALA A 46 18.69 -8.55 -2.05
CA ALA A 46 19.34 -7.51 -2.83
C ALA A 46 19.36 -6.11 -2.17
N THR A 47 18.95 -5.98 -0.93
CA THR A 47 18.94 -4.71 -0.20
C THR A 47 19.89 -4.74 0.99
N ASN A 48 20.70 -3.69 1.14
CA ASN A 48 21.61 -3.55 2.29
C ASN A 48 20.81 -3.16 3.57
N ARG A 49 19.87 -4.02 3.96
CA ARG A 49 19.08 -3.81 5.18
C ARG A 49 19.86 -4.34 6.37
N LYS A 50 20.73 -3.52 6.94
CA LYS A 50 21.25 -3.80 8.28
C LYS A 50 20.06 -3.88 9.24
N LYS A 51 19.85 -5.01 9.89
CA LYS A 51 18.88 -5.13 10.97
C LYS A 51 19.19 -4.05 12.00
N LYS A 52 18.25 -3.14 12.20
CA LYS A 52 18.41 -2.07 13.18
C LYS A 52 18.38 -2.69 14.58
N THR A 53 19.36 -2.40 15.39
CA THR A 53 19.46 -2.91 16.75
C THR A 53 18.66 -2.05 17.74
N PRO A 54 18.30 -2.54 18.92
CA PRO A 54 17.67 -1.70 19.95
C PRO A 54 18.51 -0.46 20.27
N LEU A 55 19.84 -0.60 20.30
CA LEU A 55 20.75 0.51 20.56
C LEU A 55 20.64 1.62 19.49
N TYR A 56 20.41 1.25 18.23
CA TYR A 56 20.17 2.23 17.16
C TYR A 56 18.98 3.11 17.49
N PHE A 57 17.83 2.52 17.87
CA PHE A 57 16.61 3.27 18.21
C PHE A 57 16.77 4.11 19.48
N MET A 58 17.52 3.64 20.44
CA MET A 58 17.84 4.41 21.64
C MET A 58 18.68 5.66 21.31
N LEU A 59 19.71 5.50 20.45
CA LEU A 59 20.52 6.62 19.99
C LEU A 59 19.74 7.59 19.09
N GLU A 60 18.80 7.08 18.31
CA GLU A 60 17.93 7.92 17.47
C GLU A 60 16.94 8.72 18.34
N ALA A 61 16.39 8.12 19.38
CA ALA A 61 15.55 8.82 20.35
C ALA A 61 16.31 9.96 21.07
N LEU A 62 17.58 9.77 21.38
CA LEU A 62 18.44 10.81 21.99
C LEU A 62 18.77 11.97 21.03
N LYS A 63 18.74 11.75 19.72
CA LYS A 63 18.96 12.79 18.69
C LYS A 63 17.71 13.60 18.36
N ASP A 64 16.60 13.28 18.97
CA ASP A 64 15.37 14.02 18.77
C ASP A 64 15.53 15.48 19.18
N LYS A 65 14.94 16.38 18.39
CA LYS A 65 15.05 17.83 18.60
C LYS A 65 14.47 18.25 19.94
N PHE A 66 13.34 17.64 20.34
CA PHE A 66 12.71 17.90 21.63
C PHE A 66 13.61 17.48 22.80
N VAL A 67 14.18 16.26 22.73
CA VAL A 67 15.11 15.74 23.72
C VAL A 67 16.37 16.63 23.82
N LEU A 68 16.89 17.11 22.68
CA LEU A 68 18.04 18.02 22.66
C LEU A 68 17.74 19.38 23.31
N ILE A 69 16.53 19.93 23.14
CA ILE A 69 16.10 21.16 23.79
C ILE A 69 15.98 20.93 25.30
N LEU A 70 15.41 19.79 25.74
CA LEU A 70 15.36 19.47 27.17
C LEU A 70 16.74 19.32 27.79
N PHE A 71 17.71 18.71 27.08
CA PHE A 71 19.10 18.68 27.52
C PHE A 71 19.71 20.09 27.64
N LEU A 72 19.41 20.96 26.68
CA LEU A 72 19.87 22.36 26.73
C LEU A 72 19.27 23.08 27.94
N LEU A 73 17.97 22.95 28.20
CA LEU A 73 17.33 23.52 29.37
C LEU A 73 17.93 23.02 30.67
N ALA A 74 18.07 21.70 30.81
CA ALA A 74 18.72 21.11 31.99
C ALA A 74 20.14 21.65 32.21
N THR A 75 20.88 21.87 31.11
CA THR A 75 22.25 22.46 31.19
C THR A 75 22.20 23.91 31.65
N ILE A 76 21.26 24.71 31.17
CA ILE A 76 21.09 26.10 31.57
C ILE A 76 20.69 26.17 33.03
N ASP A 77 19.72 25.36 33.49
CA ASP A 77 19.31 25.31 34.90
C ASP A 77 20.45 24.90 35.82
N PHE A 78 21.27 23.95 35.36
CA PHE A 78 22.49 23.57 36.11
C PHE A 78 23.49 24.71 36.24
N ILE A 79 23.72 25.50 35.17
CA ILE A 79 24.61 26.67 35.16
C ILE A 79 24.04 27.80 36.02
N THR A 80 22.72 27.96 36.06
CA THR A 80 22.07 29.00 36.87
C THR A 80 21.87 28.63 38.36
N ASP A 81 22.50 27.50 38.77
CA ASP A 81 22.53 26.93 40.13
C ASP A 81 21.16 26.36 40.60
N ASP A 82 20.20 26.17 39.68
CA ASP A 82 19.00 25.40 39.96
C ASP A 82 19.24 23.90 39.66
N LYS A 83 20.01 23.25 40.55
CA LYS A 83 20.36 21.84 40.43
C LYS A 83 19.13 20.90 40.50
N ILE A 84 18.13 21.28 41.30
CA ILE A 84 16.92 20.49 41.46
C ILE A 84 16.11 20.50 40.16
N GLY A 85 15.89 21.68 39.58
CA GLY A 85 15.23 21.81 38.28
C GLY A 85 15.95 21.03 37.16
N ALA A 86 17.27 21.15 37.09
CA ALA A 86 18.09 20.41 36.15
C ALA A 86 17.92 18.88 36.25
N PHE A 87 17.96 18.31 37.45
CA PHE A 87 17.77 16.87 37.66
C PHE A 87 16.36 16.40 37.31
N ILE A 88 15.36 17.21 37.56
CA ILE A 88 13.98 16.90 37.21
C ILE A 88 13.80 16.89 35.71
N ILE A 89 14.31 17.90 35.01
CA ILE A 89 14.27 17.95 33.54
C ILE A 89 14.99 16.74 32.93
N LEU A 90 16.13 16.34 33.48
CA LEU A 90 16.84 15.14 33.08
C LEU A 90 15.98 13.87 33.32
N GLY A 91 15.26 13.79 34.42
CA GLY A 91 14.32 12.70 34.71
C GLY A 91 13.20 12.60 33.68
N ILE A 92 12.56 13.74 33.37
CA ILE A 92 11.52 13.82 32.34
C ILE A 92 12.09 13.45 30.96
N THR A 93 13.28 13.96 30.64
CA THR A 93 13.98 13.63 29.40
C THR A 93 14.23 12.13 29.27
N LEU A 94 14.68 11.48 30.35
CA LEU A 94 14.89 10.03 30.36
C LEU A 94 13.61 9.26 30.12
N ILE A 95 12.51 9.67 30.78
CA ILE A 95 11.19 9.04 30.58
C ILE A 95 10.75 9.22 29.12
N SER A 96 10.86 10.40 28.56
CA SER A 96 10.51 10.69 27.16
C SER A 96 11.33 9.84 26.17
N VAL A 97 12.63 9.70 26.40
CA VAL A 97 13.52 8.82 25.59
C VAL A 97 13.08 7.35 25.68
N ILE A 98 12.73 6.86 26.87
CA ILE A 98 12.28 5.48 27.08
C ILE A 98 10.95 5.22 26.36
N ILE A 99 10.00 6.13 26.47
CA ILE A 99 8.70 6.02 25.80
C ILE A 99 8.92 5.97 24.27
N ARG A 100 9.66 6.91 23.74
CA ARG A 100 9.96 6.99 22.30
C ARG A 100 10.70 5.75 21.80
N PHE A 101 11.74 5.33 22.49
CA PHE A 101 12.45 4.09 22.18
C PHE A 101 11.52 2.87 22.15
N SER A 102 10.69 2.71 23.18
CA SER A 102 9.75 1.59 23.28
C SER A 102 8.79 1.54 22.09
N GLN A 103 8.34 2.71 21.64
CA GLN A 103 7.41 2.84 20.52
C GLN A 103 8.06 2.55 19.18
N ASP A 104 9.20 3.19 18.90
CA ASP A 104 9.92 3.00 17.66
C ASP A 104 10.38 1.55 17.50
N TRP A 105 10.85 0.95 18.59
CA TRP A 105 11.23 -0.45 18.62
C TRP A 105 10.04 -1.40 18.42
N SER A 106 8.90 -1.14 19.07
CA SER A 106 7.66 -1.92 18.89
C SER A 106 7.15 -1.83 17.46
N THR A 107 7.15 -0.62 16.88
CA THR A 107 6.76 -0.38 15.50
C THR A 107 7.70 -1.09 14.51
N TYR A 108 9.00 -1.00 14.73
CA TYR A 108 10.00 -1.71 13.93
C TYR A 108 9.78 -3.24 13.97
N LYS A 109 9.65 -3.82 15.16
CA LYS A 109 9.37 -5.27 15.31
C LYS A 109 8.09 -5.69 14.60
N PHE A 110 7.05 -4.88 14.72
CA PHE A 110 5.78 -5.17 14.06
C PHE A 110 5.93 -5.13 12.53
N ASN A 111 6.63 -4.12 11.99
CA ASN A 111 6.90 -4.00 10.56
C ASN A 111 7.75 -5.16 10.02
N GLU A 112 8.77 -5.59 10.76
CA GLU A 112 9.57 -6.76 10.38
C GLU A 112 8.73 -8.03 10.36
N LYS A 113 7.87 -8.23 11.35
CA LYS A 113 6.95 -9.37 11.38
C LYS A 113 5.95 -9.38 10.21
N LEU A 114 5.46 -8.21 9.79
CA LEU A 114 4.61 -8.10 8.59
C LEU A 114 5.37 -8.50 7.33
N LYS A 115 6.61 -8.03 7.18
CA LYS A 115 7.45 -8.38 6.02
C LYS A 115 7.75 -9.89 5.94
N GLU A 116 7.93 -10.55 7.09
CA GLU A 116 8.15 -12.01 7.13
C GLU A 116 6.94 -12.81 6.63
N GLN A 117 5.76 -12.23 6.60
CA GLN A 117 4.54 -12.87 6.06
C GLN A 117 4.48 -12.81 4.53
N ILE A 118 5.22 -11.89 3.91
CA ILE A 118 5.29 -11.76 2.45
C ILE A 118 6.36 -12.72 1.95
N ARG A 119 5.93 -13.76 1.28
CA ARG A 119 6.82 -14.81 0.77
C ARG A 119 6.66 -14.89 -0.74
N ILE A 120 7.73 -14.59 -1.45
CA ILE A 120 7.83 -14.87 -2.88
C ILE A 120 8.48 -16.24 -3.00
N PHE A 121 7.87 -17.10 -3.79
CA PHE A 121 8.35 -18.43 -4.05
C PHE A 121 8.95 -18.52 -5.46
N THR A 122 9.83 -19.47 -5.65
CA THR A 122 10.44 -19.77 -6.95
C THR A 122 10.66 -21.26 -7.09
N ASP A 123 10.55 -21.74 -8.31
CA ASP A 123 10.75 -23.14 -8.65
C ASP A 123 12.24 -23.42 -8.87
N VAL A 124 12.78 -24.33 -8.07
CA VAL A 124 14.16 -24.79 -8.22
C VAL A 124 14.22 -26.29 -8.44
N ILE A 125 15.22 -26.75 -9.20
CA ILE A 125 15.56 -28.15 -9.33
C ILE A 125 16.68 -28.45 -8.35
N ARG A 126 16.44 -29.36 -7.42
CA ARG A 126 17.43 -29.89 -6.48
C ARG A 126 17.27 -31.41 -6.36
N GLU A 127 18.38 -32.14 -6.45
CA GLU A 127 18.37 -33.60 -6.42
C GLU A 127 17.43 -34.23 -7.45
N GLY A 128 17.38 -33.65 -8.67
CA GLY A 128 16.53 -34.10 -9.77
C GLY A 128 15.02 -33.84 -9.57
N LYS A 129 14.62 -33.09 -8.55
CA LYS A 129 13.22 -32.81 -8.25
C LYS A 129 12.96 -31.32 -8.28
N GLN A 130 11.94 -30.91 -8.97
CA GLN A 130 11.42 -29.53 -8.91
C GLN A 130 10.74 -29.32 -7.57
N LYS A 131 11.14 -28.24 -6.88
CA LYS A 131 10.65 -27.86 -5.56
C LYS A 131 10.40 -26.36 -5.54
N GLU A 132 9.26 -25.94 -5.02
CA GLU A 132 8.98 -24.54 -4.75
C GLU A 132 9.65 -24.12 -3.43
N ILE A 133 10.53 -23.12 -3.50
CA ILE A 133 11.23 -22.58 -2.34
C ILE A 133 11.05 -21.06 -2.23
N ARG A 134 11.31 -20.49 -1.05
CA ARG A 134 11.34 -19.03 -0.89
C ARG A 134 12.50 -18.45 -1.70
N GLN A 135 12.26 -17.35 -2.39
CA GLN A 135 13.27 -16.62 -3.16
C GLN A 135 14.53 -16.30 -2.33
N GLU A 136 14.35 -15.97 -1.03
CA GLU A 136 15.45 -15.67 -0.11
C GLU A 136 16.39 -16.87 0.12
N LYS A 137 15.93 -18.09 -0.15
CA LYS A 137 16.69 -19.34 0.01
C LYS A 137 17.36 -19.82 -1.29
N VAL A 138 17.33 -19.00 -2.33
CA VAL A 138 18.08 -19.27 -3.56
C VAL A 138 19.56 -19.02 -3.29
N VAL A 139 20.42 -19.94 -3.76
CA VAL A 139 21.87 -19.84 -3.60
C VAL A 139 22.59 -19.97 -4.94
N TYR A 140 23.84 -19.56 -5.00
CA TYR A 140 24.69 -19.75 -6.20
C TYR A 140 24.66 -21.19 -6.67
N GLY A 141 24.47 -21.37 -7.97
CA GLY A 141 24.46 -22.69 -8.63
C GLY A 141 23.15 -23.46 -8.47
N ASP A 142 22.08 -22.88 -7.90
CA ASP A 142 20.75 -23.45 -8.02
C ASP A 142 20.29 -23.43 -9.47
N ILE A 143 19.50 -24.41 -9.85
CA ILE A 143 18.83 -24.47 -11.16
C ILE A 143 17.41 -23.93 -11.00
N ILE A 144 17.12 -22.82 -11.64
CA ILE A 144 15.81 -22.17 -11.60
C ILE A 144 15.04 -22.51 -12.86
N THR A 145 13.76 -22.85 -12.69
CA THR A 145 12.79 -22.98 -13.79
C THR A 145 11.97 -21.71 -13.90
N LEU A 146 11.98 -21.12 -15.09
CA LEU A 146 11.24 -19.91 -15.43
C LEU A 146 10.00 -20.27 -16.23
N SER A 147 8.88 -19.63 -15.93
CA SER A 147 7.62 -19.74 -16.66
C SER A 147 6.91 -18.40 -16.71
N ALA A 148 5.96 -18.22 -17.60
CA ALA A 148 5.17 -16.99 -17.69
C ALA A 148 4.55 -16.61 -16.33
N GLY A 149 4.76 -15.37 -15.89
CA GLY A 149 4.32 -14.86 -14.60
C GLY A 149 5.34 -14.99 -13.46
N SER A 150 6.48 -15.68 -13.66
CA SER A 150 7.55 -15.78 -12.67
C SER A 150 8.35 -14.50 -12.56
N VAL A 151 8.78 -14.17 -11.35
CA VAL A 151 9.82 -13.16 -11.09
C VAL A 151 11.18 -13.86 -11.10
N ILE A 152 12.17 -13.28 -11.79
CA ILE A 152 13.53 -13.80 -11.80
C ILE A 152 14.17 -13.58 -10.43
N PRO A 153 14.46 -14.67 -9.68
CA PRO A 153 14.79 -14.56 -8.25
C PRO A 153 16.21 -14.11 -7.96
N ALA A 154 17.11 -14.29 -8.93
CA ALA A 154 18.54 -14.02 -8.84
C ALA A 154 19.09 -13.77 -10.24
N ASP A 155 20.36 -13.37 -10.42
CA ASP A 155 20.92 -13.29 -11.76
C ASP A 155 21.23 -14.70 -12.27
N LEU A 156 20.70 -15.03 -13.45
CA LEU A 156 20.72 -16.37 -14.03
C LEU A 156 21.51 -16.38 -15.33
N TYR A 157 22.25 -17.48 -15.57
CA TYR A 157 22.74 -17.88 -16.87
C TYR A 157 21.76 -18.90 -17.46
N LEU A 158 21.15 -18.59 -18.61
CA LEU A 158 20.22 -19.47 -19.29
C LEU A 158 20.98 -20.56 -20.08
N PHE A 159 20.55 -21.81 -19.91
CA PHE A 159 21.05 -22.94 -20.67
C PHE A 159 19.95 -23.71 -21.42
N GLU A 160 18.69 -23.38 -21.15
CA GLU A 160 17.50 -23.83 -21.84
C GLU A 160 16.52 -22.67 -21.95
N SER A 161 16.03 -22.37 -23.14
CA SER A 161 15.07 -21.32 -23.41
C SER A 161 14.17 -21.70 -24.57
N LYS A 162 12.87 -21.50 -24.38
CA LYS A 162 11.87 -21.67 -25.44
C LYS A 162 10.92 -20.48 -25.40
N ASP A 163 10.99 -19.61 -26.40
CA ASP A 163 10.16 -18.40 -26.57
C ASP A 163 10.11 -17.54 -25.30
N LEU A 164 11.25 -17.40 -24.62
CA LEU A 164 11.36 -16.71 -23.34
C LEU A 164 11.44 -15.20 -23.55
N PHE A 165 10.36 -14.50 -23.23
CA PHE A 165 10.31 -13.04 -23.23
C PHE A 165 10.24 -12.51 -21.81
N ILE A 166 11.12 -11.56 -21.49
CA ILE A 166 11.17 -10.94 -20.17
C ILE A 166 10.92 -9.42 -20.24
N ASN A 167 10.33 -8.88 -19.20
CA ASN A 167 10.20 -7.43 -19.01
C ASN A 167 11.36 -6.92 -18.17
N GLN A 168 12.14 -6.00 -18.72
CA GLN A 168 13.30 -5.39 -18.08
C GLN A 168 13.05 -3.95 -17.63
N SER A 169 11.78 -3.51 -17.53
CA SER A 169 11.40 -2.15 -17.16
C SER A 169 11.97 -1.67 -15.82
N VAL A 170 12.31 -2.61 -14.94
CA VAL A 170 12.99 -2.31 -13.66
C VAL A 170 14.33 -1.58 -13.87
N PHE A 171 15.00 -1.86 -15.00
CA PHE A 171 16.29 -1.28 -15.35
C PHE A 171 16.19 -0.20 -16.43
N THR A 172 15.40 -0.45 -17.46
CA THR A 172 15.29 0.42 -18.66
C THR A 172 14.21 1.48 -18.55
N GLY A 173 13.21 1.28 -17.68
CA GLY A 173 11.98 2.08 -17.65
C GLY A 173 11.00 1.76 -18.80
N GLU A 174 11.41 0.94 -19.77
CA GLU A 174 10.60 0.56 -20.93
C GLU A 174 9.90 -0.77 -20.69
N SER A 175 8.62 -0.83 -21.01
CA SER A 175 7.78 -2.03 -20.76
C SER A 175 7.81 -3.04 -21.92
N ALA A 176 8.62 -2.80 -22.96
CA ALA A 176 8.75 -3.72 -24.07
C ALA A 176 9.33 -5.07 -23.60
N ALA A 177 8.75 -6.15 -24.09
CA ALA A 177 9.26 -7.49 -23.83
C ALA A 177 10.55 -7.73 -24.64
N VAL A 178 11.57 -8.27 -24.01
CA VAL A 178 12.86 -8.60 -24.64
C VAL A 178 13.00 -10.11 -24.67
N GLU A 179 13.30 -10.65 -25.84
CA GLU A 179 13.58 -12.08 -26.00
C GLU A 179 14.92 -12.45 -25.36
N LYS A 180 14.93 -13.53 -24.60
CA LYS A 180 16.14 -14.14 -24.03
C LYS A 180 16.29 -15.56 -24.54
N ASN A 181 17.45 -15.84 -25.11
CA ASN A 181 17.78 -17.14 -25.70
C ASN A 181 19.18 -17.59 -25.30
N ILE A 182 19.54 -18.83 -25.64
CA ILE A 182 20.83 -19.44 -25.28
C ILE A 182 21.98 -19.04 -26.21
N ASN A 183 21.72 -18.21 -27.24
CA ASN A 183 22.75 -17.83 -28.21
C ASN A 183 23.76 -16.85 -27.60
N ILE A 184 25.04 -17.14 -27.83
CA ILE A 184 26.19 -16.44 -27.23
C ILE A 184 26.53 -15.13 -27.97
N GLU A 185 25.78 -14.74 -28.98
CA GLU A 185 26.05 -13.54 -29.79
C GLU A 185 25.65 -12.24 -29.07
N SER A 186 26.33 -11.83 -28.00
CA SER A 186 26.18 -10.47 -27.50
C SER A 186 27.36 -9.59 -27.93
N LYS A 187 27.10 -8.62 -28.80
CA LYS A 187 28.07 -7.57 -29.20
C LYS A 187 28.21 -6.48 -28.12
N THR A 188 27.39 -6.55 -27.09
CA THR A 188 27.28 -5.52 -26.03
C THR A 188 28.00 -5.93 -24.75
N ASN A 189 28.40 -4.92 -23.96
CA ASN A 189 28.96 -5.13 -22.62
C ASN A 189 27.91 -4.92 -21.54
N ASP A 190 26.73 -4.39 -21.89
CA ASP A 190 25.66 -4.14 -20.92
C ASP A 190 24.96 -5.46 -20.54
N PRO A 191 24.95 -5.84 -19.25
CA PRO A 191 24.27 -7.07 -18.79
C PRO A 191 22.79 -7.13 -19.15
N ILE A 192 22.13 -5.98 -19.34
CA ILE A 192 20.71 -5.90 -19.70
C ILE A 192 20.47 -6.48 -21.09
N ASP A 193 21.39 -6.25 -22.02
CA ASP A 193 21.26 -6.63 -23.44
C ASP A 193 21.83 -8.01 -23.76
N ILE A 194 22.45 -8.71 -22.79
CA ILE A 194 22.99 -10.04 -22.99
C ILE A 194 21.88 -11.07 -23.10
N ASN A 195 21.85 -11.84 -24.20
CA ASN A 195 20.74 -12.75 -24.52
C ASN A 195 20.56 -13.89 -23.53
N ASN A 196 21.64 -14.50 -23.05
CA ASN A 196 21.62 -15.67 -22.16
C ASN A 196 21.76 -15.32 -20.67
N ILE A 197 21.64 -14.05 -20.31
CA ILE A 197 21.63 -13.57 -18.92
C ILE A 197 20.25 -13.00 -18.59
N CYS A 198 19.67 -13.49 -17.50
CA CYS A 198 18.45 -12.95 -16.93
C CYS A 198 18.76 -12.32 -15.58
N LEU A 199 18.41 -11.05 -15.42
CA LEU A 199 18.74 -10.27 -14.22
C LEU A 199 17.63 -10.35 -13.16
N MET A 200 18.02 -10.37 -11.89
CA MET A 200 17.11 -10.37 -10.74
C MET A 200 16.12 -9.22 -10.79
N GLY A 201 14.85 -9.50 -10.49
CA GLY A 201 13.79 -8.51 -10.45
C GLY A 201 13.09 -8.25 -11.78
N CYS A 202 13.59 -8.84 -12.90
CA CYS A 202 12.85 -8.90 -14.15
C CYS A 202 11.73 -9.93 -14.09
N ASN A 203 10.75 -9.77 -14.97
CA ASN A 203 9.55 -10.59 -14.98
C ASN A 203 9.43 -11.36 -16.29
N VAL A 204 9.08 -12.65 -16.21
CA VAL A 204 8.79 -13.47 -17.37
C VAL A 204 7.39 -13.15 -17.90
N ILE A 205 7.31 -12.69 -19.15
CA ILE A 205 6.04 -12.37 -19.82
C ILE A 205 5.48 -13.62 -20.51
N SER A 206 6.31 -14.32 -21.28
CA SER A 206 5.91 -15.52 -21.98
C SER A 206 7.08 -16.49 -22.11
N GLY A 207 6.79 -17.74 -22.53
CA GLY A 207 7.77 -18.80 -22.76
C GLY A 207 8.25 -19.49 -21.49
N GLN A 208 9.30 -20.26 -21.63
CA GLN A 208 9.90 -21.08 -20.57
C GLN A 208 11.42 -21.06 -20.68
N GLY A 209 12.10 -21.26 -19.54
CA GLY A 209 13.54 -21.36 -19.53
C GLY A 209 14.08 -22.03 -18.28
N LYS A 210 15.32 -22.52 -18.36
CA LYS A 210 16.07 -22.98 -17.20
C LYS A 210 17.41 -22.26 -17.13
N GLY A 211 17.80 -21.84 -15.94
CA GLY A 211 19.05 -21.13 -15.74
C GLY A 211 19.75 -21.52 -14.45
N VAL A 212 21.08 -21.38 -14.49
CA VAL A 212 21.95 -21.52 -13.31
C VAL A 212 22.05 -20.19 -12.61
N VAL A 213 21.87 -20.14 -11.30
CA VAL A 213 22.09 -18.95 -10.48
C VAL A 213 23.58 -18.60 -10.45
N ILE A 214 23.90 -17.45 -11.02
CA ILE A 214 25.28 -16.95 -11.12
C ILE A 214 25.62 -15.89 -10.06
N LYS A 215 24.63 -15.11 -9.62
CA LYS A 215 24.79 -14.13 -8.53
C LYS A 215 23.53 -14.05 -7.68
N THR A 216 23.71 -13.77 -6.37
CA THR A 216 22.63 -13.66 -5.40
C THR A 216 22.75 -12.41 -4.54
N GLY A 217 21.66 -11.92 -3.99
CA GLY A 217 21.60 -10.85 -3.01
C GLY A 217 22.26 -9.54 -3.48
N LEU A 218 23.16 -9.01 -2.66
CA LEU A 218 23.85 -7.75 -2.94
C LEU A 218 24.85 -7.82 -4.12
N ASP A 219 25.21 -9.02 -4.57
CA ASP A 219 26.14 -9.19 -5.69
C ASP A 219 25.43 -9.23 -7.05
N THR A 220 24.09 -9.30 -7.06
CA THR A 220 23.28 -9.19 -8.28
C THR A 220 23.40 -7.80 -8.90
N PHE A 221 22.99 -7.66 -10.14
CA PHE A 221 23.00 -6.39 -10.85
C PHE A 221 22.17 -5.33 -10.10
N ILE A 222 20.95 -5.68 -9.70
CA ILE A 222 20.07 -4.79 -8.89
C ILE A 222 20.63 -4.53 -7.48
N GLY A 223 21.28 -5.52 -6.88
CA GLY A 223 21.94 -5.38 -5.59
C GLY A 223 23.08 -4.36 -5.62
N ASN A 224 23.86 -4.37 -6.69
CA ASN A 224 24.94 -3.40 -6.91
C ASN A 224 24.42 -1.99 -7.18
N MET A 225 23.35 -1.84 -7.93
CA MET A 225 22.66 -0.55 -8.11
C MET A 225 22.16 0.00 -6.78
N ASN A 226 21.59 -0.86 -5.93
CA ASN A 226 21.09 -0.47 -4.61
C ASN A 226 22.21 -0.12 -3.60
N LYS A 227 23.43 -0.62 -3.79
CA LYS A 227 24.60 -0.18 -3.00
C LYS A 227 24.97 1.27 -3.27
N GLN A 228 24.73 1.76 -4.49
CA GLN A 228 25.14 3.10 -4.95
C GLN A 228 24.08 4.17 -4.74
N LYS A 229 22.83 3.81 -4.56
CA LYS A 229 21.72 4.75 -4.36
C LYS A 229 21.04 4.45 -3.03
N GLU A 230 21.08 5.38 -2.08
CA GLU A 230 19.97 5.48 -1.12
C GLU A 230 18.73 5.79 -1.93
N VAL A 231 17.84 4.81 -2.05
CA VAL A 231 16.56 5.00 -2.75
C VAL A 231 15.77 6.06 -1.98
N VAL A 232 15.84 7.29 -2.46
CA VAL A 232 14.96 8.37 -1.98
C VAL A 232 13.54 7.97 -2.40
N LYS A 233 12.77 7.44 -1.45
CA LYS A 233 11.34 7.20 -1.69
C LYS A 233 10.66 8.55 -1.95
N GLU A 234 9.89 8.63 -3.01
CA GLU A 234 9.02 9.77 -3.24
C GLU A 234 8.10 9.99 -2.04
N GLU A 235 8.03 11.25 -1.58
CA GLU A 235 7.14 11.65 -0.49
C GLU A 235 5.67 11.44 -0.90
N THR A 236 4.93 10.73 -0.07
CA THR A 236 3.49 10.55 -0.26
C THR A 236 2.75 11.87 -0.03
N THR A 237 1.52 11.97 -0.50
CA THR A 237 0.63 13.13 -0.23
C THR A 237 0.50 13.40 1.27
N PHE A 238 0.53 12.34 2.07
CA PHE A 238 0.55 12.43 3.53
C PHE A 238 1.85 13.04 4.07
N ASP A 239 3.01 12.55 3.63
CA ASP A 239 4.30 13.06 4.08
C ASP A 239 4.42 14.57 3.76
N LYS A 240 3.97 14.98 2.57
CA LYS A 240 3.91 16.39 2.17
C LYS A 240 2.99 17.21 3.08
N GLY A 241 1.79 16.68 3.39
CA GLY A 241 0.85 17.31 4.32
C GLY A 241 1.44 17.48 5.72
N MET A 242 2.04 16.43 6.26
CA MET A 242 2.68 16.43 7.58
C MET A 242 3.87 17.41 7.64
N ASN A 243 4.73 17.42 6.62
CA ASN A 243 5.86 18.35 6.55
C ASN A 243 5.39 19.81 6.51
N HIS A 244 4.28 20.07 5.82
CA HIS A 244 3.70 21.43 5.75
C HIS A 244 3.13 21.89 7.10
N ILE A 245 2.44 21.00 7.82
CA ILE A 245 1.89 21.29 9.16
C ILE A 245 3.02 21.52 10.15
N THR A 246 4.02 20.63 10.17
CA THR A 246 5.20 20.80 11.01
C THR A 246 5.93 22.12 10.69
N GLY A 247 6.04 22.48 9.41
CA GLY A 247 6.61 23.77 9.00
C GLY A 247 5.79 24.98 9.46
N LEU A 248 4.45 24.89 9.46
CA LEU A 248 3.57 25.94 9.99
C LEU A 248 3.80 26.11 11.50
N LEU A 249 3.83 25.01 12.24
CA LEU A 249 4.06 25.02 13.68
C LEU A 249 5.40 25.62 14.06
N ILE A 250 6.48 25.22 13.38
CA ILE A 250 7.80 25.82 13.63
C ILE A 250 7.79 27.33 13.38
N LYS A 251 7.11 27.81 12.33
CA LYS A 251 6.98 29.24 12.09
C LYS A 251 6.22 29.96 13.20
N CYS A 252 5.07 29.41 13.64
CA CYS A 252 4.30 29.96 14.76
C CYS A 252 5.15 29.96 16.05
N MET A 253 5.82 28.85 16.36
CA MET A 253 6.72 28.73 17.52
C MET A 253 7.78 29.83 17.54
N VAL A 254 8.50 30.02 16.43
CA VAL A 254 9.57 31.03 16.37
C VAL A 254 9.02 32.45 16.61
N ILE A 255 7.88 32.78 15.97
CA ILE A 255 7.25 34.10 16.15
C ILE A 255 6.86 34.32 17.61
N ILE A 256 6.24 33.34 18.22
CA ILE A 256 5.74 33.44 19.60
C ILE A 256 6.90 33.49 20.59
N CYS A 257 7.94 32.68 20.42
CA CYS A 257 9.12 32.71 21.27
C CYS A 257 9.79 34.10 21.26
N ILE A 258 9.91 34.72 20.08
CA ILE A 258 10.43 36.08 19.95
C ILE A 258 9.55 37.09 20.68
N LEU A 259 8.21 36.98 20.51
CA LEU A 259 7.27 37.87 21.21
C LEU A 259 7.34 37.70 22.73
N VAL A 260 7.36 36.47 23.23
CA VAL A 260 7.48 36.18 24.69
C VAL A 260 8.83 36.70 25.22
N PHE A 261 9.93 36.46 24.49
CA PHE A 261 11.25 36.95 24.88
C PHE A 261 11.30 38.48 24.97
N VAL A 262 10.78 39.17 23.95
CA VAL A 262 10.77 40.65 23.91
C VAL A 262 9.86 41.22 25.00
N ILE A 263 8.63 40.72 25.10
CA ILE A 263 7.66 41.24 26.08
C ILE A 263 8.16 41.01 27.50
N TYR A 264 8.60 39.76 27.80
CA TYR A 264 9.06 39.45 29.17
C TYR A 264 10.40 40.17 29.50
N GLY A 265 11.32 40.21 28.55
CA GLY A 265 12.59 40.91 28.71
C GLY A 265 12.41 42.42 28.91
N MET A 266 11.49 43.07 28.17
CA MET A 266 11.19 44.51 28.32
C MET A 266 10.48 44.83 29.62
N ILE A 267 9.53 44.00 30.05
CA ILE A 267 8.71 44.24 31.26
C ILE A 267 9.53 43.96 32.52
N ARG A 268 10.38 42.93 32.53
CA ARG A 268 11.07 42.43 33.73
C ARG A 268 12.53 42.83 33.83
N GLY A 269 13.16 43.19 32.70
CA GLY A 269 14.56 43.57 32.67
C GLY A 269 15.57 42.45 32.97
N ASN A 270 15.11 41.20 33.08
CA ASN A 270 15.93 40.03 33.34
C ASN A 270 16.01 39.13 32.10
N ILE A 271 17.08 39.32 31.30
CA ILE A 271 17.26 38.63 30.02
C ILE A 271 17.41 37.10 30.20
N ASN A 272 18.06 36.66 31.28
CA ASN A 272 18.28 35.22 31.49
C ASN A 272 16.97 34.48 31.75
N GLN A 273 16.12 35.06 32.59
CA GLN A 273 14.77 34.48 32.81
C GLN A 273 13.88 34.56 31.55
N ALA A 274 14.03 35.63 30.75
CA ALA A 274 13.28 35.76 29.49
C ALA A 274 13.70 34.69 28.50
N ILE A 275 14.98 34.33 28.39
CA ILE A 275 15.50 33.27 27.54
C ILE A 275 14.93 31.91 28.00
N LEU A 276 15.05 31.58 29.28
CA LEU A 276 14.57 30.33 29.84
C LEU A 276 13.07 30.17 29.62
N PHE A 277 12.29 31.23 29.85
CA PHE A 277 10.86 31.20 29.66
C PHE A 277 10.48 31.05 28.17
N ALA A 278 11.13 31.77 27.26
CA ALA A 278 10.89 31.62 25.83
C ALA A 278 11.24 30.22 25.30
N LEU A 279 12.32 29.61 25.81
CA LEU A 279 12.68 28.23 25.48
C LEU A 279 11.66 27.22 26.01
N SER A 280 11.15 27.43 27.22
CA SER A 280 10.10 26.56 27.79
C SER A 280 8.81 26.63 27.00
N VAL A 281 8.40 27.83 26.57
CA VAL A 281 7.28 28.04 25.69
C VAL A 281 7.53 27.34 24.33
N ALA A 282 8.76 27.39 23.79
CA ALA A 282 9.10 26.68 22.56
C ALA A 282 8.93 25.16 22.69
N VAL A 283 9.25 24.60 23.84
CA VAL A 283 9.07 23.17 24.14
C VAL A 283 7.58 22.82 24.19
N GLY A 284 6.76 23.60 24.93
CA GLY A 284 5.33 23.35 25.06
C GLY A 284 4.55 23.47 23.75
N ILE A 285 4.98 24.30 22.78
CA ILE A 285 4.32 24.40 21.44
C ILE A 285 4.66 23.23 20.53
N THR A 286 5.67 22.44 20.83
CA THR A 286 6.13 21.39 19.93
C THR A 286 5.33 20.11 20.17
N PRO A 287 4.44 19.68 19.24
CA PRO A 287 3.63 18.47 19.43
C PRO A 287 4.54 17.23 19.36
N SER A 288 5.17 16.90 20.48
CA SER A 288 6.20 15.86 20.60
C SER A 288 5.66 14.47 20.25
N MET A 289 4.37 14.22 20.53
CA MET A 289 3.70 12.94 20.35
C MET A 289 3.08 12.74 18.96
N LEU A 290 3.09 13.75 18.06
CA LEU A 290 2.43 13.64 16.76
C LEU A 290 2.95 12.45 15.92
N PRO A 291 4.26 12.23 15.73
CA PRO A 291 4.75 11.07 14.97
C PRO A 291 4.33 9.74 15.61
N MET A 292 4.32 9.70 16.93
CA MET A 292 3.91 8.54 17.69
C MET A 292 2.43 8.23 17.49
N ILE A 293 1.55 9.19 17.68
CA ILE A 293 0.09 9.00 17.54
C ILE A 293 -0.24 8.53 16.12
N VAL A 294 0.43 9.08 15.10
CA VAL A 294 0.30 8.63 13.71
C VAL A 294 0.72 7.15 13.59
N ASN A 295 1.88 6.78 14.10
CA ASN A 295 2.39 5.40 14.03
C ASN A 295 1.48 4.41 14.79
N VAL A 296 0.98 4.78 15.95
CA VAL A 296 0.03 3.96 16.74
C VAL A 296 -1.27 3.75 15.98
N ASN A 297 -1.82 4.81 15.37
CA ASN A 297 -3.02 4.73 14.55
C ASN A 297 -2.84 3.80 13.36
N LEU A 298 -1.76 3.98 12.60
CA LEU A 298 -1.44 3.16 11.42
C LEU A 298 -1.19 1.70 11.82
N THR A 299 -0.47 1.46 12.92
CA THR A 299 -0.23 0.10 13.44
C THR A 299 -1.52 -0.57 13.88
N LYS A 300 -2.41 0.17 14.55
CA LYS A 300 -3.74 -0.34 14.91
C LYS A 300 -4.57 -0.69 13.68
N GLY A 301 -4.61 0.20 12.68
CA GLY A 301 -5.28 -0.05 11.40
C GLY A 301 -4.74 -1.29 10.69
N SER A 302 -3.41 -1.44 10.64
CA SER A 302 -2.78 -2.64 10.07
C SER A 302 -3.18 -3.92 10.81
N LYS A 303 -3.20 -3.90 12.15
CA LYS A 303 -3.67 -5.05 12.95
C LYS A 303 -5.15 -5.35 12.73
N ALA A 304 -5.98 -4.33 12.58
CA ALA A 304 -7.40 -4.50 12.29
C ALA A 304 -7.62 -5.13 10.90
N LEU A 305 -6.88 -4.69 9.88
CA LEU A 305 -6.89 -5.27 8.54
C LEU A 305 -6.36 -6.71 8.51
N ALA A 306 -5.27 -7.00 9.23
CA ALA A 306 -4.72 -8.35 9.34
C ALA A 306 -5.73 -9.35 9.93
N LYS A 307 -6.56 -8.91 10.91
CA LYS A 307 -7.66 -9.74 11.45
C LYS A 307 -8.78 -10.00 10.43
N LYS A 308 -8.85 -9.20 9.37
CA LYS A 308 -9.81 -9.31 8.26
C LYS A 308 -9.14 -9.89 7.00
N ASN A 309 -8.15 -10.77 7.19
CA ASN A 309 -7.46 -11.47 6.11
C ASN A 309 -6.82 -10.55 5.07
N THR A 310 -6.25 -9.43 5.51
CA THR A 310 -5.56 -8.47 4.67
C THR A 310 -4.11 -8.32 5.11
N LEU A 311 -3.17 -8.57 4.22
CA LEU A 311 -1.76 -8.35 4.44
C LEU A 311 -1.37 -6.96 3.93
N VAL A 312 -0.90 -6.10 4.83
CA VAL A 312 -0.45 -4.75 4.49
C VAL A 312 1.08 -4.74 4.36
N LYS A 313 1.61 -4.52 3.16
CA LYS A 313 3.05 -4.43 2.89
C LYS A 313 3.63 -3.08 3.31
N SER A 314 2.87 -2.02 3.11
CA SER A 314 3.22 -0.66 3.48
C SER A 314 2.18 -0.10 4.44
N ILE A 315 2.57 0.22 5.67
CA ILE A 315 1.63 0.78 6.67
C ILE A 315 1.02 2.10 6.19
N LYS A 316 1.75 2.88 5.40
CA LYS A 316 1.25 4.14 4.82
C LYS A 316 0.08 3.94 3.85
N SER A 317 0.00 2.79 3.18
CA SER A 317 -1.08 2.48 2.24
C SER A 317 -2.46 2.39 2.90
N ILE A 318 -2.52 2.14 4.22
CA ILE A 318 -3.78 2.16 4.99
C ILE A 318 -4.45 3.52 4.89
N GLN A 319 -3.65 4.57 4.93
CA GLN A 319 -4.16 5.93 4.86
C GLN A 319 -4.63 6.30 3.46
N ASN A 320 -3.86 5.89 2.44
CA ASN A 320 -4.25 6.07 1.05
C ASN A 320 -5.56 5.30 0.76
N LEU A 321 -5.73 4.11 1.34
CA LEU A 321 -6.98 3.35 1.26
C LEU A 321 -8.17 4.14 1.86
N GLY A 322 -7.93 4.87 2.94
CA GLY A 322 -8.94 5.75 3.56
C GLY A 322 -9.30 6.98 2.72
N SER A 323 -8.36 7.52 1.95
CA SER A 323 -8.58 8.67 1.06
C SER A 323 -9.06 8.27 -0.33
N MET A 324 -9.12 6.98 -0.65
CA MET A 324 -9.51 6.46 -1.95
C MET A 324 -10.92 6.88 -2.32
N ASP A 325 -11.07 7.50 -3.49
CA ASP A 325 -12.33 7.92 -4.09
C ASP A 325 -12.64 7.19 -5.41
N VAL A 326 -11.65 6.54 -6.03
CA VAL A 326 -11.82 5.72 -7.22
C VAL A 326 -11.11 4.38 -7.01
N LEU A 327 -11.82 3.28 -7.23
CA LEU A 327 -11.24 1.94 -7.29
C LEU A 327 -11.30 1.43 -8.72
N CYS A 328 -10.13 1.32 -9.34
CA CYS A 328 -9.97 0.62 -10.61
C CYS A 328 -9.74 -0.87 -10.33
N THR A 329 -10.41 -1.74 -11.07
CA THR A 329 -10.25 -3.18 -10.88
C THR A 329 -10.32 -3.93 -12.20
N ASP A 330 -9.56 -5.03 -12.32
CA ASP A 330 -9.80 -5.96 -13.40
C ASP A 330 -11.16 -6.68 -13.17
N LYS A 331 -11.75 -7.19 -14.24
CA LYS A 331 -13.00 -7.92 -14.20
C LYS A 331 -12.80 -9.32 -13.62
N THR A 332 -11.83 -10.05 -14.19
CA THR A 332 -11.59 -11.48 -13.95
C THR A 332 -10.96 -11.70 -12.58
N GLY A 333 -11.43 -12.70 -11.84
CA GLY A 333 -10.91 -12.99 -10.49
C GLY A 333 -11.35 -12.01 -9.40
N THR A 334 -11.79 -10.81 -9.79
CA THR A 334 -12.20 -9.74 -8.86
C THR A 334 -13.71 -9.66 -8.75
N LEU A 335 -14.40 -9.34 -9.85
CA LEU A 335 -15.87 -9.29 -9.89
C LEU A 335 -16.47 -10.67 -10.09
N THR A 336 -15.72 -11.58 -10.71
CA THR A 336 -16.14 -12.93 -11.04
C THR A 336 -15.48 -13.95 -10.12
N LYS A 337 -16.02 -15.17 -10.09
CA LYS A 337 -15.55 -16.24 -9.20
C LYS A 337 -14.16 -16.77 -9.56
N ASN A 338 -13.63 -16.39 -10.73
CA ASN A 338 -12.42 -16.99 -11.32
C ASN A 338 -12.54 -18.53 -11.45
N ASN A 339 -13.75 -19.01 -11.61
CA ASN A 339 -14.09 -20.40 -11.82
C ASN A 339 -14.85 -20.49 -13.14
N ILE A 340 -14.06 -20.52 -14.21
CA ILE A 340 -14.60 -20.60 -15.57
C ILE A 340 -15.15 -22.01 -15.79
N GLU A 341 -16.39 -22.10 -16.24
CA GLU A 341 -17.02 -23.34 -16.64
C GLU A 341 -17.22 -23.37 -18.15
N LEU A 342 -16.85 -24.49 -18.79
CA LEU A 342 -17.11 -24.71 -20.20
C LEU A 342 -18.61 -24.89 -20.38
N GLN A 343 -19.23 -24.06 -21.24
CA GLN A 343 -20.66 -24.06 -21.50
C GLN A 343 -21.02 -24.57 -22.88
N LYS A 344 -20.24 -24.24 -23.92
CA LYS A 344 -20.48 -24.63 -25.31
C LYS A 344 -19.20 -25.00 -26.03
N TYR A 345 -19.31 -25.96 -26.95
CA TYR A 345 -18.27 -26.36 -27.86
C TYR A 345 -18.89 -26.65 -29.22
N ILE A 346 -18.79 -25.71 -30.14
CA ILE A 346 -19.51 -25.71 -31.40
C ILE A 346 -18.58 -25.75 -32.60
N ASN A 347 -19.01 -26.38 -33.72
CA ASN A 347 -18.33 -26.32 -35.01
C ASN A 347 -18.54 -24.94 -35.68
N VAL A 348 -17.97 -24.76 -36.88
CA VAL A 348 -18.11 -23.53 -37.69
C VAL A 348 -19.56 -23.27 -38.09
N ASP A 349 -20.39 -24.32 -38.17
CA ASP A 349 -21.82 -24.21 -38.48
C ASP A 349 -22.68 -23.79 -37.31
N GLY A 350 -22.16 -23.89 -36.09
CA GLY A 350 -22.81 -23.50 -34.84
C GLY A 350 -23.51 -24.64 -34.13
N GLU A 351 -23.20 -25.89 -34.47
CA GLU A 351 -23.72 -27.12 -33.86
C GLU A 351 -22.68 -27.67 -32.86
N ASP A 352 -23.15 -28.33 -31.79
CA ASP A 352 -22.27 -28.99 -30.81
C ASP A 352 -21.44 -30.09 -31.51
N ASP A 353 -20.13 -30.11 -31.30
CA ASP A 353 -19.20 -31.03 -31.97
C ASP A 353 -18.15 -31.59 -31.00
N ASP A 354 -18.27 -32.88 -30.68
CA ASP A 354 -17.33 -33.58 -29.80
C ASP A 354 -15.88 -33.59 -30.32
N TYR A 355 -15.64 -33.41 -31.62
CA TYR A 355 -14.31 -33.28 -32.16
C TYR A 355 -13.63 -31.97 -31.72
N VAL A 356 -14.39 -30.88 -31.66
CA VAL A 356 -13.91 -29.60 -31.14
C VAL A 356 -13.52 -29.74 -29.66
N LEU A 357 -14.39 -30.40 -28.86
CA LEU A 357 -14.08 -30.66 -27.44
C LEU A 357 -12.84 -31.55 -27.29
N LYS A 358 -12.71 -32.58 -28.09
CA LYS A 358 -11.58 -33.50 -28.06
C LYS A 358 -10.26 -32.81 -28.39
N CYS A 359 -10.22 -32.00 -29.46
CA CYS A 359 -9.05 -31.21 -29.84
C CYS A 359 -8.65 -30.21 -28.72
N ALA A 360 -9.61 -29.55 -28.13
CA ALA A 360 -9.35 -28.66 -27.00
C ALA A 360 -8.76 -29.41 -25.79
N TYR A 361 -9.33 -30.58 -25.49
CA TYR A 361 -8.83 -31.40 -24.39
C TYR A 361 -7.40 -31.91 -24.63
N VAL A 362 -7.07 -32.31 -25.86
CA VAL A 362 -5.71 -32.69 -26.26
C VAL A 362 -4.74 -31.54 -26.04
N ASN A 363 -5.06 -30.33 -26.55
CA ASN A 363 -4.22 -29.15 -26.40
C ASN A 363 -4.04 -28.79 -24.93
N SER A 364 -5.13 -28.73 -24.14
CA SER A 364 -5.05 -28.33 -22.74
C SER A 364 -4.42 -29.39 -21.82
N SER A 365 -4.60 -30.69 -22.12
CA SER A 365 -4.13 -31.79 -21.26
C SER A 365 -2.64 -32.08 -21.44
N LEU A 366 -2.17 -32.12 -22.71
CA LEU A 366 -0.83 -32.53 -23.07
C LEU A 366 0.20 -31.38 -23.06
N GLY A 367 -0.23 -30.11 -23.05
CA GLY A 367 0.65 -28.96 -22.86
C GLY A 367 1.46 -29.07 -21.58
N THR A 368 2.70 -28.57 -21.54
CA THR A 368 3.55 -28.51 -20.35
C THR A 368 3.45 -27.15 -19.68
N GLY A 369 3.90 -27.04 -18.43
CA GLY A 369 3.89 -25.78 -17.67
C GLY A 369 2.60 -25.52 -16.90
N TYR A 370 2.40 -24.26 -16.50
CA TYR A 370 1.25 -23.85 -15.72
C TYR A 370 -0.06 -23.94 -16.53
N LYS A 371 -0.99 -24.74 -16.05
CA LYS A 371 -2.34 -24.81 -16.62
C LYS A 371 -3.14 -23.58 -16.24
N ASN A 372 -3.47 -22.76 -17.21
CA ASN A 372 -4.34 -21.61 -16.99
C ASN A 372 -5.79 -22.04 -16.65
N ILE A 373 -6.63 -21.07 -16.32
CA ILE A 373 -8.01 -21.32 -15.87
C ILE A 373 -8.85 -21.95 -16.98
N VAL A 374 -8.63 -21.54 -18.24
CA VAL A 374 -9.31 -22.09 -19.42
C VAL A 374 -8.93 -23.55 -19.62
N ASP A 375 -7.64 -23.90 -19.49
CA ASP A 375 -7.16 -25.27 -19.57
C ASP A 375 -7.79 -26.15 -18.50
N LYS A 376 -7.83 -25.66 -17.26
CA LYS A 376 -8.44 -26.38 -16.15
C LYS A 376 -9.92 -26.66 -16.40
N ALA A 377 -10.65 -25.67 -16.91
CA ALA A 377 -12.07 -25.82 -17.26
C ALA A 377 -12.30 -26.88 -18.34
N ILE A 378 -11.50 -26.83 -19.41
CA ILE A 378 -11.57 -27.84 -20.49
C ILE A 378 -11.27 -29.24 -19.94
N ILE A 379 -10.18 -29.39 -19.21
CA ILE A 379 -9.74 -30.67 -18.61
C ILE A 379 -10.80 -31.21 -17.66
N GLN A 380 -11.37 -30.37 -16.80
CA GLN A 380 -12.41 -30.77 -15.83
C GLN A 380 -13.67 -31.24 -16.55
N TYR A 381 -14.13 -30.47 -17.54
CA TYR A 381 -15.31 -30.82 -18.34
C TYR A 381 -15.10 -32.11 -19.11
N ALA A 382 -14.00 -32.23 -19.86
CA ALA A 382 -13.71 -33.41 -20.67
C ALA A 382 -13.55 -34.68 -19.80
N LYS A 383 -12.93 -34.59 -18.62
CA LYS A 383 -12.85 -35.72 -17.68
C LYS A 383 -14.20 -36.12 -17.13
N SER A 384 -15.09 -35.18 -16.82
CA SER A 384 -16.45 -35.50 -16.32
C SER A 384 -17.32 -36.15 -17.39
N HIS A 385 -17.02 -35.95 -18.69
CA HIS A 385 -17.72 -36.55 -19.83
C HIS A 385 -16.96 -37.74 -20.44
N ASN A 386 -15.91 -38.25 -19.76
CA ASN A 386 -15.14 -39.42 -20.17
C ASN A 386 -14.54 -39.31 -21.59
N VAL A 387 -14.09 -38.12 -22.01
CA VAL A 387 -13.47 -37.94 -23.34
C VAL A 387 -12.13 -38.64 -23.36
N ASP A 388 -11.96 -39.61 -24.29
CA ASP A 388 -10.73 -40.39 -24.43
C ASP A 388 -9.75 -39.74 -25.41
N ILE A 389 -8.52 -39.50 -24.93
CA ILE A 389 -7.38 -39.00 -25.72
C ILE A 389 -6.15 -39.90 -25.67
N SER A 390 -6.28 -41.17 -25.26
CA SER A 390 -5.18 -42.12 -25.09
C SER A 390 -4.37 -42.36 -26.35
N ASN A 391 -4.99 -42.17 -27.52
CA ASN A 391 -4.37 -42.36 -28.83
C ASN A 391 -3.55 -41.13 -29.28
N TYR A 392 -3.47 -40.04 -28.48
CA TYR A 392 -2.69 -38.87 -28.80
C TYR A 392 -1.39 -38.88 -27.99
N LYS A 393 -0.25 -38.67 -28.65
CA LYS A 393 1.04 -38.53 -28.00
C LYS A 393 1.65 -37.19 -28.40
N LYS A 394 2.11 -36.44 -27.39
CA LYS A 394 2.80 -35.16 -27.59
C LYS A 394 4.16 -35.40 -28.28
N ILE A 395 4.48 -34.55 -29.25
CA ILE A 395 5.79 -34.38 -29.85
C ILE A 395 6.43 -33.12 -29.31
N ASP A 396 5.77 -31.95 -29.52
CA ASP A 396 6.27 -30.65 -29.13
C ASP A 396 5.12 -29.69 -28.77
N GLU A 397 5.44 -28.46 -28.35
CA GLU A 397 4.45 -27.41 -28.12
C GLU A 397 4.99 -26.02 -28.42
N ILE A 398 4.12 -25.13 -28.86
CA ILE A 398 4.39 -23.71 -28.97
C ILE A 398 3.60 -23.04 -27.82
N PRO A 399 4.28 -22.54 -26.76
CA PRO A 399 3.63 -22.00 -25.57
C PRO A 399 2.73 -20.81 -25.89
N PHE A 400 1.80 -20.50 -24.97
CA PHE A 400 0.96 -19.33 -25.08
C PHE A 400 1.80 -18.05 -24.99
N ASP A 401 1.56 -17.12 -25.91
CA ASP A 401 2.15 -15.80 -25.94
C ASP A 401 1.07 -14.71 -25.95
N TYR A 402 1.27 -13.67 -25.16
CA TYR A 402 0.32 -12.55 -25.04
C TYR A 402 0.19 -11.70 -26.30
N MET A 403 1.20 -11.68 -27.16
CA MET A 403 1.14 -10.96 -28.44
C MET A 403 0.37 -11.76 -29.48
N ARG A 404 0.68 -13.06 -29.60
CA ARG A 404 0.00 -13.98 -30.50
C ARG A 404 -1.37 -14.43 -29.99
N LYS A 405 -1.63 -14.38 -28.68
CA LYS A 405 -2.87 -14.77 -27.96
C LYS A 405 -3.35 -16.18 -28.32
N ARG A 406 -2.44 -17.08 -28.61
CA ARG A 406 -2.71 -18.48 -28.94
C ARG A 406 -1.59 -19.39 -28.46
N SER A 407 -1.90 -20.67 -28.32
CA SER A 407 -0.96 -21.75 -28.03
C SER A 407 -1.23 -22.93 -28.89
N SER A 408 -0.17 -23.62 -29.30
CA SER A 408 -0.28 -24.79 -30.20
C SER A 408 0.41 -26.00 -29.59
N ILE A 409 -0.13 -27.19 -29.87
CA ILE A 409 0.48 -28.47 -29.50
C ILE A 409 0.64 -29.34 -30.70
N VAL A 410 1.82 -29.96 -30.80
CA VAL A 410 2.13 -30.94 -31.86
C VAL A 410 1.97 -32.32 -31.28
N VAL A 411 1.12 -33.11 -31.92
CA VAL A 411 0.77 -34.47 -31.45
C VAL A 411 0.77 -35.48 -32.59
N THR A 412 1.07 -36.74 -32.28
CA THR A 412 0.78 -37.87 -33.18
C THR A 412 -0.58 -38.46 -32.85
N HIS A 413 -1.35 -38.81 -33.89
CA HIS A 413 -2.59 -39.53 -33.78
C HIS A 413 -2.69 -40.51 -34.99
N HIS A 414 -2.69 -41.81 -34.73
CA HIS A 414 -2.65 -42.87 -35.76
C HIS A 414 -1.51 -42.67 -36.78
N ASP A 415 -0.29 -42.48 -36.27
CA ASP A 415 0.95 -42.24 -37.02
C ASP A 415 0.96 -40.99 -37.92
N LYS A 416 -0.02 -40.10 -37.78
CA LYS A 416 -0.04 -38.80 -38.45
C LYS A 416 0.25 -37.69 -37.46
N ILE A 417 1.11 -36.75 -37.85
CA ILE A 417 1.42 -35.56 -37.05
C ILE A 417 0.32 -34.52 -37.28
N ARG A 418 -0.15 -33.89 -36.18
CA ARG A 418 -1.13 -32.84 -36.23
C ARG A 418 -0.73 -31.72 -35.29
N VAL A 419 -0.97 -30.49 -35.69
CA VAL A 419 -0.81 -29.33 -34.83
C VAL A 419 -2.19 -28.84 -34.46
N ILE A 420 -2.47 -28.66 -33.17
CA ILE A 420 -3.76 -28.16 -32.62
C ILE A 420 -3.52 -26.83 -31.98
N ALA A 421 -4.07 -25.74 -32.53
CA ALA A 421 -3.99 -24.41 -32.01
C ALA A 421 -5.29 -24.02 -31.30
N LYS A 422 -5.18 -23.32 -30.16
CA LYS A 422 -6.30 -22.65 -29.47
C LYS A 422 -5.92 -21.24 -29.08
N GLY A 423 -6.86 -20.31 -29.16
CA GLY A 423 -6.59 -18.92 -28.78
C GLY A 423 -7.74 -17.96 -29.06
N ALA A 424 -7.42 -16.66 -29.01
CA ALA A 424 -8.37 -15.62 -29.35
C ALA A 424 -8.87 -15.79 -30.80
N LEU A 425 -10.18 -15.67 -31.00
CA LEU A 425 -10.78 -15.90 -32.32
C LEU A 425 -10.10 -15.11 -33.45
N GLU A 426 -9.86 -13.84 -33.23
CA GLU A 426 -9.25 -12.94 -34.21
C GLU A 426 -7.82 -13.39 -34.59
N GLU A 427 -7.06 -13.95 -33.64
CA GLU A 427 -5.68 -14.36 -33.85
C GLU A 427 -5.57 -15.78 -34.43
N VAL A 428 -6.50 -16.66 -34.07
CA VAL A 428 -6.56 -18.00 -34.65
C VAL A 428 -7.03 -17.95 -36.12
N VAL A 429 -8.03 -17.12 -36.44
CA VAL A 429 -8.53 -16.96 -37.82
C VAL A 429 -7.44 -16.42 -38.77
N LYS A 430 -6.51 -15.58 -38.27
CA LYS A 430 -5.40 -15.04 -39.10
C LYS A 430 -4.45 -16.12 -39.65
N VAL A 431 -4.35 -17.26 -38.99
CA VAL A 431 -3.46 -18.37 -39.36
C VAL A 431 -4.19 -19.50 -40.06
N CYS A 432 -5.50 -19.31 -40.30
CA CYS A 432 -6.34 -20.32 -40.98
C CYS A 432 -6.58 -19.96 -42.44
N ASP A 433 -6.27 -20.87 -43.34
CA ASP A 433 -6.59 -20.81 -44.77
C ASP A 433 -7.85 -21.60 -45.11
N MET A 434 -8.19 -22.57 -44.27
CA MET A 434 -9.34 -23.45 -44.42
C MET A 434 -10.28 -23.40 -43.26
N ALA A 435 -11.53 -23.78 -43.43
CA ALA A 435 -12.52 -23.96 -42.38
C ALA A 435 -13.27 -25.31 -42.62
N ARG A 436 -13.65 -25.99 -41.52
CA ARG A 436 -14.43 -27.23 -41.59
C ARG A 436 -15.90 -26.93 -41.51
N VAL A 437 -16.57 -26.94 -42.66
CA VAL A 437 -18.02 -26.67 -42.82
C VAL A 437 -18.72 -27.95 -43.17
N ASN A 438 -19.78 -28.36 -42.48
CA ASN A 438 -20.52 -29.61 -42.65
C ASN A 438 -19.63 -30.87 -42.73
N GLY A 439 -18.47 -30.85 -42.05
CA GLY A 439 -17.52 -31.94 -42.00
C GLY A 439 -16.47 -31.95 -43.14
N GLU A 440 -16.57 -31.04 -44.09
CA GLU A 440 -15.63 -30.90 -45.22
C GLU A 440 -14.71 -29.68 -45.02
N GLU A 441 -13.47 -29.78 -45.46
CA GLU A 441 -12.53 -28.66 -45.43
C GLU A 441 -12.75 -27.78 -46.67
N VAL A 442 -13.07 -26.51 -46.46
CA VAL A 442 -13.30 -25.53 -47.52
C VAL A 442 -12.43 -24.30 -47.27
N PRO A 443 -11.99 -23.58 -48.32
CA PRO A 443 -11.24 -22.34 -48.15
C PRO A 443 -12.02 -21.34 -47.27
N ILE A 444 -11.30 -20.68 -46.31
CA ILE A 444 -11.94 -19.69 -45.43
C ILE A 444 -12.29 -18.44 -46.27
N THR A 445 -13.56 -18.09 -46.27
CA THR A 445 -14.08 -16.92 -46.98
C THR A 445 -14.51 -15.84 -45.99
N LYS A 446 -14.67 -14.62 -46.49
CA LYS A 446 -15.22 -13.51 -45.62
C LYS A 446 -16.57 -13.89 -45.06
N GLU A 447 -17.42 -14.59 -45.82
CA GLU A 447 -18.72 -15.02 -45.36
C GLU A 447 -18.68 -16.00 -44.19
N ILE A 448 -17.73 -16.97 -44.26
CA ILE A 448 -17.51 -17.93 -43.17
C ILE A 448 -16.98 -17.18 -41.92
N THR A 449 -16.01 -16.28 -42.12
CA THR A 449 -15.45 -15.47 -41.02
C THR A 449 -16.53 -14.60 -40.36
N GLU A 450 -17.40 -13.98 -41.13
CA GLU A 450 -18.51 -13.16 -40.61
C GLU A 450 -19.53 -14.06 -39.86
N LYS A 451 -19.83 -15.26 -40.39
CA LYS A 451 -20.71 -16.23 -39.72
C LYS A 451 -20.17 -16.66 -38.36
N VAL A 452 -18.86 -16.97 -38.28
CA VAL A 452 -18.20 -17.38 -37.03
C VAL A 452 -18.12 -16.23 -36.05
N ASN A 453 -17.78 -15.03 -36.53
CA ASN A 453 -17.76 -13.82 -35.68
C ASN A 453 -19.14 -13.51 -35.10
N LYS A 454 -20.20 -13.63 -35.91
CA LYS A 454 -21.59 -13.44 -35.45
C LYS A 454 -21.98 -14.45 -34.37
N LYS A 455 -21.58 -15.72 -34.51
CA LYS A 455 -21.80 -16.76 -33.50
C LYS A 455 -21.02 -16.46 -32.21
N ALA A 456 -19.77 -16.04 -32.32
CA ALA A 456 -18.97 -15.61 -31.16
C ALA A 456 -19.58 -14.39 -30.47
N GLU A 457 -20.09 -13.41 -31.24
CA GLU A 457 -20.78 -12.25 -30.68
C GLU A 457 -22.10 -12.62 -29.96
N GLU A 458 -22.86 -13.55 -30.54
CA GLU A 458 -24.10 -14.06 -29.89
C GLU A 458 -23.77 -14.69 -28.53
N MET A 459 -22.76 -15.56 -28.46
CA MET A 459 -22.30 -16.17 -27.20
C MET A 459 -21.71 -15.12 -26.24
N ALA A 460 -20.96 -14.15 -26.77
CA ALA A 460 -20.42 -13.06 -25.95
C ALA A 460 -21.53 -12.13 -25.40
N LYS A 461 -22.64 -11.93 -26.11
CA LYS A 461 -23.82 -11.22 -25.59
C LYS A 461 -24.45 -11.94 -24.41
N ASP A 462 -24.32 -13.28 -24.36
CA ASP A 462 -24.75 -14.09 -23.21
C ASP A 462 -23.76 -14.10 -22.06
N GLY A 463 -22.65 -13.30 -22.15
CA GLY A 463 -21.63 -13.18 -21.13
C GLY A 463 -20.50 -14.20 -21.22
N MET A 464 -20.48 -15.01 -22.28
CA MET A 464 -19.46 -16.06 -22.43
C MET A 464 -18.17 -15.51 -23.04
N GLN A 465 -17.04 -16.01 -22.57
CA GLN A 465 -15.75 -15.83 -23.18
C GLN A 465 -15.56 -16.91 -24.26
N VAL A 466 -15.24 -16.50 -25.48
CA VAL A 466 -15.13 -17.41 -26.63
C VAL A 466 -13.68 -17.50 -27.07
N ILE A 467 -13.19 -18.71 -27.30
CA ILE A 467 -11.92 -19.00 -27.96
C ILE A 467 -12.15 -19.86 -29.18
N ALA A 468 -11.25 -19.77 -30.16
CA ALA A 468 -11.28 -20.57 -31.35
C ALA A 468 -10.29 -21.73 -31.29
N LEU A 469 -10.64 -22.80 -32.01
CA LEU A 469 -9.76 -23.93 -32.26
C LEU A 469 -9.51 -24.12 -33.75
N ALA A 470 -8.24 -24.44 -34.05
CA ALA A 470 -7.84 -24.79 -35.41
C ALA A 470 -6.91 -26.00 -35.35
N VAL A 471 -6.90 -26.77 -36.45
CA VAL A 471 -6.08 -27.96 -36.58
C VAL A 471 -5.35 -27.89 -37.93
N LYS A 472 -4.06 -28.19 -37.94
CA LYS A 472 -3.29 -28.45 -39.16
C LYS A 472 -3.17 -29.96 -39.32
N PRO A 473 -3.93 -30.58 -40.25
CA PRO A 473 -3.86 -32.02 -40.50
C PRO A 473 -2.63 -32.34 -41.32
N GLU A 474 -1.99 -33.46 -41.11
CA GLU A 474 -0.88 -34.00 -41.91
C GLU A 474 0.34 -33.07 -42.07
N TYR A 475 0.90 -32.65 -40.95
CA TYR A 475 2.14 -31.91 -40.97
C TYR A 475 3.33 -32.86 -41.20
N THR A 476 4.16 -32.61 -42.24
CA THR A 476 5.39 -33.36 -42.51
C THR A 476 6.51 -32.69 -41.75
N GLY A 477 6.96 -33.34 -40.66
CA GLY A 477 7.70 -32.75 -39.58
C GLY A 477 9.08 -32.14 -39.87
N VAL A 478 9.36 -31.13 -39.10
CA VAL A 478 10.69 -30.63 -38.68
C VAL A 478 10.98 -31.16 -37.28
N ASP A 479 12.24 -31.18 -36.88
CA ASP A 479 12.66 -31.71 -35.56
C ASP A 479 12.31 -30.78 -34.38
N GLU A 480 12.12 -29.49 -34.66
CA GLU A 480 11.67 -28.47 -33.69
C GLU A 480 10.59 -27.58 -34.33
N TYR A 481 9.60 -27.20 -33.53
CA TYR A 481 8.46 -26.37 -33.93
C TYR A 481 8.49 -25.05 -33.23
N ASP A 482 8.33 -23.95 -33.97
CA ASP A 482 8.32 -22.61 -33.43
C ASP A 482 7.09 -21.77 -33.88
N ALA A 483 7.07 -20.50 -33.54
CA ALA A 483 5.95 -19.63 -33.83
C ALA A 483 5.73 -19.36 -35.32
N GLU A 484 6.75 -19.56 -36.17
CA GLU A 484 6.69 -19.39 -37.64
C GLU A 484 5.94 -20.56 -38.33
N ASP A 485 5.87 -21.72 -37.68
CA ASP A 485 5.12 -22.88 -38.12
C ASP A 485 3.60 -22.77 -37.97
N GLU A 486 3.13 -21.76 -37.21
CA GLU A 486 1.70 -21.52 -36.98
C GLU A 486 1.02 -20.88 -38.22
N VAL A 487 0.98 -21.58 -39.35
CA VAL A 487 0.33 -21.17 -40.60
C VAL A 487 -0.45 -22.33 -41.22
N ASP A 488 -1.32 -22.08 -42.18
CA ASP A 488 -2.10 -23.08 -42.94
C ASP A 488 -2.99 -23.98 -42.07
N PHE A 489 -3.66 -23.41 -41.09
CA PHE A 489 -4.60 -24.12 -40.24
C PHE A 489 -5.99 -24.24 -40.87
N THR A 490 -6.75 -25.25 -40.43
CA THR A 490 -8.20 -25.41 -40.66
C THR A 490 -8.95 -25.00 -39.39
N LEU A 491 -9.79 -23.98 -39.47
CA LEU A 491 -10.68 -23.57 -38.36
C LEU A 491 -11.71 -24.66 -38.12
N ILE A 492 -11.78 -25.24 -36.92
CA ILE A 492 -12.69 -26.37 -36.62
C ILE A 492 -13.89 -25.93 -35.76
N GLY A 493 -13.78 -24.88 -34.95
CA GLY A 493 -14.88 -24.42 -34.15
C GLY A 493 -14.52 -23.50 -33.03
N LEU A 494 -15.50 -23.28 -32.15
CA LEU A 494 -15.43 -22.37 -31.02
C LEU A 494 -15.75 -23.10 -29.72
N ILE A 495 -15.11 -22.63 -28.65
CA ILE A 495 -15.43 -23.03 -27.27
C ILE A 495 -15.79 -21.80 -26.47
N ALA A 496 -16.86 -21.89 -25.71
CA ALA A 496 -17.38 -20.80 -24.90
C ALA A 496 -17.41 -21.17 -23.41
N PHE A 497 -16.97 -20.22 -22.60
CA PHE A 497 -16.85 -20.34 -21.15
C PHE A 497 -17.66 -19.26 -20.47
N LEU A 498 -18.23 -19.56 -19.33
CA LEU A 498 -18.90 -18.61 -18.47
C LEU A 498 -18.11 -18.46 -17.16
N ASP A 499 -17.82 -17.24 -16.79
CA ASP A 499 -17.26 -16.87 -15.48
C ASP A 499 -18.30 -16.03 -14.74
N PRO A 500 -19.13 -16.65 -13.87
CA PRO A 500 -20.24 -15.95 -13.24
C PRO A 500 -19.77 -14.89 -12.24
N PRO A 501 -20.49 -13.76 -12.09
CA PRO A 501 -20.18 -12.77 -11.09
C PRO A 501 -20.28 -13.35 -9.68
N LYS A 502 -19.44 -12.84 -8.75
CA LYS A 502 -19.53 -13.18 -7.33
C LYS A 502 -20.86 -12.69 -6.76
N PRO A 503 -21.58 -13.48 -5.97
CA PRO A 503 -22.84 -13.05 -5.36
C PRO A 503 -22.71 -11.82 -4.46
N SER A 504 -21.54 -11.60 -3.87
CA SER A 504 -21.25 -10.45 -3.00
C SER A 504 -20.85 -9.18 -3.76
N ALA A 505 -20.57 -9.25 -5.07
CA ALA A 505 -20.03 -8.13 -5.85
C ALA A 505 -21.00 -6.95 -5.90
N GLU A 506 -22.26 -7.17 -6.28
CA GLU A 506 -23.28 -6.12 -6.37
C GLU A 506 -23.45 -5.36 -5.05
N GLN A 507 -23.64 -6.09 -3.94
CA GLN A 507 -23.80 -5.46 -2.62
C GLN A 507 -22.59 -4.66 -2.20
N THR A 508 -21.39 -5.19 -2.49
CA THR A 508 -20.15 -4.50 -2.10
C THR A 508 -19.91 -3.26 -2.95
N ILE A 509 -20.19 -3.32 -4.24
CA ILE A 509 -20.14 -2.16 -5.14
C ILE A 509 -21.07 -1.05 -4.62
N LYS A 510 -22.30 -1.41 -4.27
CA LYS A 510 -23.26 -0.47 -3.71
C LYS A 510 -22.76 0.15 -2.40
N LYS A 511 -22.22 -0.66 -1.49
CA LYS A 511 -21.62 -0.17 -0.24
C LYS A 511 -20.44 0.79 -0.51
N LEU A 512 -19.55 0.44 -1.44
CA LEU A 512 -18.40 1.31 -1.78
C LEU A 512 -18.89 2.66 -2.36
N LYS A 513 -19.88 2.66 -3.24
CA LYS A 513 -20.51 3.89 -3.75
C LYS A 513 -21.18 4.73 -2.65
N GLU A 514 -21.87 4.09 -1.68
CA GLU A 514 -22.43 4.78 -0.51
C GLU A 514 -21.35 5.47 0.35
N TYR A 515 -20.13 4.94 0.32
CA TYR A 515 -18.97 5.53 0.97
C TYR A 515 -18.16 6.45 0.03
N GLY A 516 -18.70 6.80 -1.14
CA GLY A 516 -18.08 7.74 -2.09
C GLY A 516 -16.85 7.18 -2.78
N VAL A 517 -16.80 5.88 -3.02
CA VAL A 517 -15.77 5.22 -3.83
C VAL A 517 -16.40 4.80 -5.14
N ASP A 518 -16.04 5.45 -6.22
CA ASP A 518 -16.47 5.08 -7.57
C ASP A 518 -15.65 3.90 -8.09
N ILE A 519 -16.30 3.02 -8.85
CA ILE A 519 -15.66 1.81 -9.35
C ILE A 519 -15.54 1.88 -10.86
N LYS A 520 -14.32 1.66 -11.36
CA LYS A 520 -14.00 1.60 -12.77
C LYS A 520 -13.38 0.26 -13.13
N ILE A 521 -13.91 -0.36 -14.17
CA ILE A 521 -13.48 -1.68 -14.65
C ILE A 521 -12.51 -1.51 -15.80
N LEU A 522 -11.29 -2.02 -15.65
CA LEU A 522 -10.22 -1.94 -16.62
C LEU A 522 -9.78 -3.37 -16.99
N THR A 523 -10.25 -3.89 -18.13
CA THR A 523 -10.01 -5.28 -18.50
C THR A 523 -9.47 -5.45 -19.91
N GLY A 524 -8.67 -6.52 -20.12
CA GLY A 524 -8.27 -6.97 -21.45
C GLY A 524 -9.37 -7.72 -22.22
N ASP A 525 -10.48 -8.05 -21.56
CA ASP A 525 -11.55 -8.85 -22.12
C ASP A 525 -12.41 -8.13 -23.16
N ASN A 526 -13.20 -8.90 -23.88
CA ASN A 526 -14.14 -8.39 -24.87
C ASN A 526 -15.17 -7.44 -24.24
N ALA A 527 -15.49 -6.35 -24.95
CA ALA A 527 -16.39 -5.31 -24.50
C ALA A 527 -17.81 -5.82 -24.17
N PHE A 528 -18.35 -6.76 -24.96
CA PHE A 528 -19.69 -7.30 -24.76
C PHE A 528 -19.77 -8.16 -23.50
N ALA A 529 -18.81 -9.10 -23.32
CA ALA A 529 -18.74 -9.94 -22.13
C ALA A 529 -18.55 -9.10 -20.85
N THR A 530 -17.74 -8.06 -20.94
CA THR A 530 -17.52 -7.13 -19.82
C THR A 530 -18.79 -6.39 -19.47
N LYS A 531 -19.52 -5.87 -20.47
CA LYS A 531 -20.77 -5.13 -20.26
C LYS A 531 -21.82 -5.95 -19.52
N ASN A 532 -22.02 -7.22 -19.91
CA ASN A 532 -23.00 -8.09 -19.28
C ASN A 532 -22.69 -8.33 -17.80
N ILE A 533 -21.45 -8.59 -17.45
CA ILE A 533 -21.04 -8.77 -16.06
C ILE A 533 -21.18 -7.47 -15.29
N CYS A 534 -20.79 -6.32 -15.87
CA CYS A 534 -20.93 -5.01 -15.23
C CYS A 534 -22.40 -4.66 -14.97
N ASN A 535 -23.29 -4.92 -15.95
CA ASN A 535 -24.73 -4.73 -15.77
C ASN A 535 -25.30 -5.61 -14.64
N ALA A 536 -24.86 -6.86 -14.55
CA ALA A 536 -25.29 -7.78 -13.50
C ALA A 536 -24.86 -7.36 -12.09
N VAL A 537 -23.82 -6.51 -11.98
CA VAL A 537 -23.34 -5.96 -10.69
C VAL A 537 -23.70 -4.49 -10.48
N GLY A 538 -24.57 -3.91 -11.33
CA GLY A 538 -25.10 -2.56 -11.17
C GLY A 538 -24.15 -1.44 -11.64
N ILE A 539 -23.30 -1.71 -12.64
CA ILE A 539 -22.46 -0.71 -13.32
C ILE A 539 -22.97 -0.56 -14.75
N GLU A 540 -23.74 0.50 -14.98
CA GLU A 540 -24.38 0.79 -16.26
C GLU A 540 -23.82 2.06 -16.87
N THR A 541 -22.71 1.98 -17.61
CA THR A 541 -22.11 3.13 -18.31
C THR A 541 -21.71 2.76 -19.75
N LYS A 542 -21.26 3.76 -20.49
CA LYS A 542 -20.64 3.56 -21.80
C LYS A 542 -19.33 2.83 -21.65
N ILE A 543 -18.93 2.10 -22.67
CA ILE A 543 -17.64 1.41 -22.74
C ILE A 543 -16.70 2.21 -23.60
N LEU A 544 -15.44 2.29 -23.18
CA LEU A 544 -14.32 2.76 -23.98
C LEU A 544 -13.36 1.60 -24.24
N THR A 545 -12.97 1.40 -25.48
CA THR A 545 -12.03 0.33 -25.86
C THR A 545 -10.58 0.80 -25.87
N GLY A 546 -9.62 -0.13 -25.73
CA GLY A 546 -8.20 0.21 -25.79
C GLY A 546 -7.83 0.93 -27.08
N LYS A 547 -8.42 0.56 -28.22
CA LYS A 547 -8.18 1.24 -29.52
C LYS A 547 -8.64 2.70 -29.47
N GLU A 548 -9.81 2.96 -28.92
CA GLU A 548 -10.30 4.34 -28.76
C GLU A 548 -9.45 5.15 -27.78
N ILE A 549 -8.86 4.50 -26.75
CA ILE A 549 -7.93 5.16 -25.82
C ILE A 549 -6.67 5.62 -26.53
N ASP A 550 -6.13 4.81 -27.46
CA ASP A 550 -4.91 5.17 -28.21
C ASP A 550 -5.16 6.35 -29.19
N GLU A 551 -6.37 6.51 -29.68
CA GLU A 551 -6.77 7.62 -30.57
C GLU A 551 -6.94 8.95 -29.80
N LEU A 552 -7.08 8.94 -28.47
CA LEU A 552 -7.27 10.12 -27.63
C LEU A 552 -5.96 10.67 -27.08
N ASN A 553 -5.83 12.01 -27.08
CA ASN A 553 -4.77 12.66 -26.31
C ASN A 553 -5.10 12.68 -24.80
N ASP A 554 -4.11 13.02 -23.95
CA ASP A 554 -4.28 12.98 -22.49
C ASP A 554 -5.36 13.95 -21.96
N TYR A 555 -5.55 15.09 -22.64
CA TYR A 555 -6.59 16.06 -22.27
C TYR A 555 -8.00 15.54 -22.57
N GLU A 556 -8.20 14.93 -23.71
CA GLU A 556 -9.49 14.33 -24.10
C GLU A 556 -9.80 13.12 -23.22
N LEU A 557 -8.78 12.28 -22.97
CA LEU A 557 -8.92 11.13 -22.11
C LEU A 557 -9.22 11.56 -20.64
N SER A 558 -8.63 12.66 -20.16
CA SER A 558 -8.89 13.16 -18.80
C SER A 558 -10.36 13.52 -18.55
N LYS A 559 -11.09 13.94 -19.58
CA LYS A 559 -12.54 14.19 -19.50
C LYS A 559 -13.33 12.88 -19.56
N LYS A 560 -12.97 11.98 -20.49
CA LYS A 560 -13.70 10.73 -20.69
C LYS A 560 -13.57 9.78 -19.51
N VAL A 561 -12.45 9.75 -18.81
CA VAL A 561 -12.28 8.88 -17.64
C VAL A 561 -13.18 9.26 -16.46
N GLU A 562 -13.70 10.50 -16.42
CA GLU A 562 -14.69 10.91 -15.42
C GLU A 562 -16.10 10.34 -15.72
N GLU A 563 -16.43 10.21 -16.99
CA GLU A 563 -17.78 9.86 -17.45
C GLU A 563 -17.96 8.34 -17.67
N ILE A 564 -16.85 7.62 -17.86
CA ILE A 564 -16.87 6.21 -18.26
C ILE A 564 -16.33 5.35 -17.12
N ASP A 565 -17.05 4.27 -16.80
CA ASP A 565 -16.65 3.32 -15.75
C ASP A 565 -16.18 1.98 -16.30
N ILE A 566 -16.34 1.71 -17.60
CA ILE A 566 -15.97 0.44 -18.22
C ILE A 566 -14.99 0.65 -19.35
N PHE A 567 -13.80 0.07 -19.21
CA PHE A 567 -12.73 0.10 -20.19
C PHE A 567 -12.38 -1.33 -20.56
N ALA A 568 -12.54 -1.67 -21.85
CA ALA A 568 -12.41 -3.05 -22.34
C ALA A 568 -11.33 -3.19 -23.42
N ARG A 569 -10.88 -4.41 -23.70
CA ARG A 569 -9.82 -4.73 -24.67
C ARG A 569 -8.53 -3.91 -24.43
N MET A 570 -8.18 -3.69 -23.18
CA MET A 570 -7.01 -2.90 -22.80
C MET A 570 -5.75 -3.74 -22.74
N ASN A 571 -4.64 -3.16 -23.15
CA ASN A 571 -3.32 -3.67 -22.85
C ASN A 571 -2.81 -3.09 -21.50
N PRO A 572 -1.70 -3.61 -20.93
CA PRO A 572 -1.17 -3.14 -19.63
C PRO A 572 -0.84 -1.65 -19.58
N MET A 573 -0.30 -1.09 -20.67
CA MET A 573 0.06 0.33 -20.73
C MET A 573 -1.14 1.26 -20.77
N GLN A 574 -2.23 0.83 -21.43
CA GLN A 574 -3.49 1.58 -21.45
C GLN A 574 -4.14 1.59 -20.06
N LYS A 575 -4.08 0.46 -19.32
CA LYS A 575 -4.54 0.39 -17.91
C LYS A 575 -3.78 1.39 -17.04
N GLU A 576 -2.45 1.40 -17.13
CA GLU A 576 -1.60 2.35 -16.41
C GLU A 576 -1.91 3.80 -16.78
N ARG A 577 -2.09 4.10 -18.08
CA ARG A 577 -2.41 5.44 -18.57
C ARG A 577 -3.72 5.97 -17.98
N VAL A 578 -4.78 5.15 -17.93
CA VAL A 578 -6.06 5.53 -17.32
C VAL A 578 -5.89 5.83 -15.83
N VAL A 579 -5.18 4.96 -15.08
CA VAL A 579 -4.89 5.18 -13.65
C VAL A 579 -4.10 6.47 -13.44
N SER A 580 -3.06 6.71 -14.22
CA SER A 580 -2.22 7.90 -14.12
C SER A 580 -3.01 9.18 -14.41
N ILE A 581 -3.93 9.16 -15.38
CA ILE A 581 -4.77 10.31 -15.71
C ILE A 581 -5.79 10.59 -14.62
N LEU A 582 -6.44 9.58 -14.05
CA LEU A 582 -7.33 9.75 -12.89
C LEU A 582 -6.59 10.41 -11.71
N ARG A 583 -5.35 9.98 -11.43
CA ARG A 583 -4.51 10.63 -10.40
C ARG A 583 -4.17 12.08 -10.74
N LYS A 584 -3.85 12.38 -12.01
CA LYS A 584 -3.60 13.75 -12.47
C LYS A 584 -4.84 14.63 -12.34
N ASN A 585 -6.04 14.06 -12.49
CA ASN A 585 -7.32 14.75 -12.25
C ASN A 585 -7.57 15.03 -10.76
N GLY A 586 -6.74 14.50 -9.86
CA GLY A 586 -6.80 14.75 -8.43
C GLY A 586 -7.57 13.69 -7.63
N HIS A 587 -7.85 12.52 -8.25
CA HIS A 587 -8.39 11.37 -7.56
C HIS A 587 -7.31 10.65 -6.75
N SER A 588 -7.74 9.98 -5.68
CA SER A 588 -6.95 9.01 -4.94
C SER A 588 -7.36 7.61 -5.43
N VAL A 589 -6.53 7.04 -6.30
CA VAL A 589 -6.87 5.84 -7.05
C VAL A 589 -6.31 4.59 -6.40
N GLY A 590 -7.21 3.65 -6.05
CA GLY A 590 -6.86 2.26 -5.81
C GLY A 590 -6.89 1.45 -7.10
N TYR A 591 -5.98 0.52 -7.27
CA TYR A 591 -6.02 -0.45 -8.35
C TYR A 591 -5.99 -1.88 -7.78
N MET A 592 -6.91 -2.73 -8.22
CA MET A 592 -6.94 -4.13 -7.84
C MET A 592 -6.74 -5.03 -9.06
N GLY A 593 -5.74 -5.92 -8.98
CA GLY A 593 -5.42 -6.86 -10.03
C GLY A 593 -4.61 -8.05 -9.53
N ASP A 594 -4.67 -9.17 -10.23
CA ASP A 594 -4.01 -10.43 -9.88
C ASP A 594 -3.06 -10.96 -10.97
N GLY A 595 -3.07 -10.35 -12.15
CA GLY A 595 -2.31 -10.76 -13.31
C GLY A 595 -1.00 -10.00 -13.52
N VAL A 596 -0.16 -10.54 -14.41
CA VAL A 596 1.06 -9.87 -14.91
C VAL A 596 0.71 -8.54 -15.57
N ASN A 597 -0.42 -8.51 -16.28
CA ASN A 597 -0.91 -7.35 -17.03
C ASN A 597 -1.30 -6.16 -16.16
N ASP A 598 -1.47 -6.40 -14.85
CA ASP A 598 -1.90 -5.37 -13.90
C ASP A 598 -0.74 -4.68 -13.19
N ALA A 599 0.47 -5.25 -13.27
CA ALA A 599 1.63 -4.75 -12.54
C ALA A 599 1.96 -3.27 -12.80
N PRO A 600 1.90 -2.73 -14.04
CA PRO A 600 2.11 -1.30 -14.28
C PRO A 600 1.05 -0.44 -13.60
N ALA A 601 -0.23 -0.80 -13.69
CA ALA A 601 -1.33 -0.08 -13.08
C ALA A 601 -1.29 -0.14 -11.53
N LEU A 602 -0.92 -1.30 -10.96
CA LEU A 602 -0.69 -1.48 -9.51
C LEU A 602 0.38 -0.53 -8.98
N ARG A 603 1.50 -0.37 -9.71
CA ARG A 603 2.59 0.54 -9.31
C ARG A 603 2.22 2.00 -9.45
N SER A 604 1.46 2.35 -10.48
CA SER A 604 1.09 3.74 -10.77
C SER A 604 -0.10 4.23 -9.92
N SER A 605 -0.82 3.34 -9.22
CA SER A 605 -1.92 3.70 -8.32
C SER A 605 -1.43 4.27 -6.98
N ASP A 606 -2.32 4.94 -6.23
CA ASP A 606 -2.03 5.37 -4.85
C ASP A 606 -2.06 4.21 -3.86
N VAL A 607 -2.87 3.18 -4.18
CA VAL A 607 -2.94 1.91 -3.45
C VAL A 607 -3.05 0.75 -4.42
N GLY A 608 -1.97 0.01 -4.60
CA GLY A 608 -2.00 -1.26 -5.33
C GLY A 608 -2.52 -2.39 -4.44
N ILE A 609 -3.52 -3.12 -4.91
CA ILE A 609 -4.16 -4.21 -4.19
C ILE A 609 -4.06 -5.48 -5.03
N SER A 610 -3.50 -6.56 -4.47
CA SER A 610 -3.48 -7.86 -5.11
C SER A 610 -4.14 -8.92 -4.22
N VAL A 611 -4.26 -10.13 -4.73
CA VAL A 611 -4.85 -11.27 -4.00
C VAL A 611 -3.80 -12.36 -3.78
N ASP A 612 -4.00 -13.24 -2.80
CA ASP A 612 -3.05 -14.32 -2.49
C ASP A 612 -2.89 -15.31 -3.65
N GLY A 613 -3.93 -15.59 -4.41
CA GLY A 613 -3.87 -16.38 -5.66
C GLY A 613 -3.31 -15.65 -6.88
N GLY A 614 -2.92 -14.37 -6.76
CA GLY A 614 -2.36 -13.59 -7.86
C GLY A 614 -0.91 -13.99 -8.18
N THR A 615 -0.44 -13.56 -9.35
CA THR A 615 0.95 -13.78 -9.77
C THR A 615 1.92 -13.06 -8.84
N ASP A 616 3.15 -13.57 -8.74
CA ASP A 616 4.18 -12.98 -7.87
C ASP A 616 4.47 -11.53 -8.25
N ILE A 617 4.40 -11.21 -9.54
CA ILE A 617 4.56 -9.84 -10.05
C ILE A 617 3.47 -8.91 -9.52
N ALA A 618 2.22 -9.36 -9.54
CA ALA A 618 1.09 -8.58 -9.03
C ALA A 618 1.23 -8.38 -7.51
N LYS A 619 1.58 -9.43 -6.78
CA LYS A 619 1.87 -9.36 -5.34
C LYS A 619 3.04 -8.44 -5.03
N GLU A 620 4.12 -8.49 -5.82
CA GLU A 620 5.29 -7.63 -5.61
C GLU A 620 4.97 -6.16 -5.88
N SER A 621 4.20 -5.89 -6.92
CA SER A 621 3.80 -4.54 -7.34
C SER A 621 2.73 -3.92 -6.45
N SER A 622 2.04 -4.71 -5.60
CA SER A 622 0.97 -4.25 -4.73
C SER A 622 1.45 -3.75 -3.38
N ASP A 623 0.67 -2.89 -2.73
CA ASP A 623 0.84 -2.40 -1.36
C ASP A 623 0.09 -3.26 -0.35
N ILE A 624 -1.00 -3.87 -0.78
CA ILE A 624 -1.91 -4.67 0.03
C ILE A 624 -2.18 -5.98 -0.69
N ILE A 625 -2.18 -7.09 0.04
CA ILE A 625 -2.55 -8.41 -0.47
C ILE A 625 -3.76 -8.91 0.31
N LEU A 626 -4.84 -9.22 -0.40
CA LEU A 626 -6.03 -9.83 0.16
C LEU A 626 -5.83 -11.34 0.22
N LEU A 627 -5.93 -11.93 1.41
CA LEU A 627 -5.82 -13.38 1.59
C LEU A 627 -7.12 -14.11 1.19
N GLU A 628 -8.19 -13.37 0.97
CA GLU A 628 -9.45 -13.84 0.42
C GLU A 628 -9.84 -12.99 -0.79
N GLN A 629 -10.32 -13.62 -1.85
CA GLN A 629 -10.79 -12.94 -3.06
C GLN A 629 -12.19 -12.35 -2.86
N ASN A 630 -12.33 -11.44 -1.91
CA ASN A 630 -13.61 -10.81 -1.56
C ASN A 630 -13.50 -9.28 -1.53
N LEU A 631 -14.31 -8.61 -2.35
CA LEU A 631 -14.38 -7.14 -2.40
C LEU A 631 -14.82 -6.51 -1.06
N GLU A 632 -15.56 -7.22 -0.22
CA GLU A 632 -15.99 -6.72 1.09
C GLU A 632 -14.80 -6.40 2.00
N VAL A 633 -13.68 -7.08 1.80
CA VAL A 633 -12.43 -6.79 2.51
C VAL A 633 -11.91 -5.39 2.16
N ILE A 634 -12.09 -4.94 0.90
CA ILE A 634 -11.72 -3.59 0.47
C ILE A 634 -12.63 -2.55 1.14
N HIS A 635 -13.93 -2.76 1.15
CA HIS A 635 -14.87 -1.88 1.85
C HIS A 635 -14.49 -1.72 3.33
N ASN A 636 -14.19 -2.81 4.00
CA ASN A 636 -13.68 -2.79 5.37
C ASN A 636 -12.34 -2.04 5.49
N GLY A 637 -11.47 -2.19 4.48
CA GLY A 637 -10.20 -1.49 4.40
C GLY A 637 -10.37 0.02 4.30
N VAL A 638 -11.31 0.49 3.49
CA VAL A 638 -11.67 1.91 3.36
C VAL A 638 -12.17 2.46 4.70
N ILE A 639 -13.05 1.74 5.39
CA ILE A 639 -13.55 2.13 6.72
C ILE A 639 -12.42 2.24 7.74
N GLU A 640 -11.55 1.23 7.82
CA GLU A 640 -10.40 1.25 8.74
C GLU A 640 -9.41 2.38 8.39
N GLY A 641 -9.13 2.58 7.11
CA GLY A 641 -8.30 3.70 6.65
C GLY A 641 -8.87 5.06 7.03
N ARG A 642 -10.19 5.25 6.87
CA ARG A 642 -10.89 6.48 7.29
C ARG A 642 -10.95 6.63 8.80
N THR A 643 -11.06 5.53 9.54
CA THR A 643 -10.99 5.55 11.01
C THR A 643 -9.62 6.00 11.47
N VAL A 644 -8.56 5.47 10.89
CA VAL A 644 -7.17 5.90 11.16
C VAL A 644 -6.99 7.38 10.85
N TYR A 645 -7.43 7.82 9.68
CA TYR A 645 -7.34 9.21 9.27
C TYR A 645 -8.13 10.13 10.20
N GLY A 646 -9.37 9.77 10.56
CA GLY A 646 -10.22 10.55 11.46
C GLY A 646 -9.60 10.72 12.85
N ASN A 647 -8.99 9.68 13.39
CA ASN A 647 -8.32 9.75 14.70
C ASN A 647 -7.03 10.57 14.64
N ILE A 648 -6.27 10.52 13.55
CA ILE A 648 -5.11 11.41 13.34
C ILE A 648 -5.58 12.87 13.28
N LEU A 649 -6.66 13.15 12.55
CA LEU A 649 -7.21 14.50 12.42
C LEU A 649 -7.75 15.05 13.75
N LYS A 650 -8.43 14.20 14.57
CA LYS A 650 -8.86 14.56 15.93
C LYS A 650 -7.67 14.98 16.79
N TYR A 651 -6.63 14.16 16.82
CA TYR A 651 -5.42 14.46 17.56
C TYR A 651 -4.81 15.79 17.12
N MET A 652 -4.64 15.98 15.81
CA MET A 652 -4.03 17.19 15.28
C MET A 652 -4.83 18.44 15.63
N LYS A 653 -6.16 18.41 15.40
CA LYS A 653 -7.02 19.54 15.74
C LYS A 653 -7.00 19.85 17.24
N LEU A 654 -6.96 18.81 18.08
CA LEU A 654 -6.87 18.96 19.54
C LEU A 654 -5.53 19.57 19.95
N ALA A 655 -4.43 18.87 19.70
CA ALA A 655 -3.10 19.29 20.13
C ALA A 655 -2.76 20.70 19.65
N LEU A 656 -2.96 20.98 18.34
CA LEU A 656 -2.64 22.29 17.79
C LEU A 656 -3.48 23.43 18.38
N SER A 657 -4.77 23.17 18.72
CA SER A 657 -5.61 24.19 19.32
C SER A 657 -5.26 24.43 20.78
N GLN A 658 -4.85 23.41 21.52
CA GLN A 658 -4.38 23.50 22.91
C GLN A 658 -3.06 24.28 22.97
N ASP A 659 -2.02 23.79 22.25
CA ASP A 659 -0.72 24.45 22.21
C ASP A 659 -0.84 25.95 21.84
N PHE A 660 -1.70 26.28 20.84
CA PHE A 660 -1.93 27.66 20.46
C PHE A 660 -2.64 28.47 21.56
N GLY A 661 -3.60 27.86 22.24
CA GLY A 661 -4.36 28.47 23.36
C GLY A 661 -3.47 28.81 24.55
N ASP A 662 -2.69 27.82 25.00
CA ASP A 662 -1.79 27.96 26.14
C ASP A 662 -0.79 29.07 25.93
N VAL A 663 -0.17 29.12 24.77
CA VAL A 663 0.81 30.14 24.44
C VAL A 663 0.19 31.52 24.40
N PHE A 664 -1.02 31.63 23.85
CA PHE A 664 -1.71 32.92 23.83
C PHE A 664 -2.11 33.38 25.26
N SER A 665 -2.53 32.44 26.11
CA SER A 665 -2.81 32.68 27.53
C SER A 665 -1.55 33.11 28.31
N ILE A 666 -0.42 32.40 28.08
CA ILE A 666 0.87 32.76 28.69
C ILE A 666 1.30 34.16 28.27
N LEU A 667 1.17 34.49 27.00
CA LEU A 667 1.55 35.82 26.49
C LEU A 667 0.75 36.92 27.18
N ILE A 668 -0.57 36.75 27.25
CA ILE A 668 -1.45 37.73 27.93
C ILE A 668 -1.13 37.80 29.41
N ALA A 669 -1.02 36.67 30.10
CA ALA A 669 -0.69 36.62 31.53
C ALA A 669 0.65 37.30 31.85
N SER A 670 1.64 37.14 31.00
CA SER A 670 2.98 37.74 31.18
C SER A 670 2.98 39.25 31.12
N ILE A 671 1.98 39.86 30.52
CA ILE A 671 1.82 41.33 30.49
C ILE A 671 1.29 41.87 31.83
N PHE A 672 0.34 41.16 32.43
CA PHE A 672 -0.43 41.67 33.56
C PHE A 672 0.02 41.14 34.93
N LEU A 673 0.52 39.89 34.99
CA LEU A 673 0.89 39.25 36.25
C LEU A 673 2.27 39.74 36.74
N PRO A 674 2.48 39.96 38.07
CA PRO A 674 3.76 40.32 38.63
C PRO A 674 4.76 39.15 38.74
N PHE A 675 4.35 37.94 38.42
CA PHE A 675 5.13 36.69 38.43
C PHE A 675 4.87 35.87 37.18
N LEU A 676 5.67 34.82 36.96
CA LEU A 676 5.40 33.88 35.89
C LEU A 676 4.10 33.13 36.10
N PRO A 677 3.22 33.04 35.09
CA PRO A 677 1.95 32.34 35.25
C PRO A 677 2.14 30.83 35.49
N LEU A 678 3.17 30.23 34.95
CA LEU A 678 3.68 28.87 35.24
C LEU A 678 5.21 28.88 35.21
N LEU A 679 5.80 28.02 36.01
CA LEU A 679 7.25 27.77 35.93
C LEU A 679 7.55 26.85 34.74
N PRO A 680 8.75 26.93 34.14
CA PRO A 680 9.14 26.03 33.06
C PRO A 680 8.94 24.54 33.35
N ILE A 681 9.26 24.14 34.57
CA ILE A 681 9.11 22.76 35.03
C ILE A 681 7.64 22.35 35.15
N GLN A 682 6.75 23.28 35.58
CA GLN A 682 5.32 23.00 35.65
C GLN A 682 4.73 22.82 34.26
N MET A 683 5.14 23.63 33.27
CA MET A 683 4.72 23.44 31.85
C MET A 683 5.11 22.07 31.33
N LEU A 684 6.34 21.62 31.56
CA LEU A 684 6.78 20.30 31.11
C LEU A 684 5.96 19.15 31.74
N ILE A 685 5.62 19.26 33.02
CA ILE A 685 4.79 18.28 33.73
C ILE A 685 3.36 18.32 33.18
N GLN A 686 2.83 19.52 32.90
CA GLN A 686 1.53 19.71 32.26
C GLN A 686 1.43 19.00 30.95
N ASP A 687 2.35 19.26 30.01
CA ASP A 687 2.40 18.63 28.69
C ASP A 687 2.42 17.12 28.83
N PHE A 688 3.28 16.57 29.68
CA PHE A 688 3.39 15.14 29.90
C PHE A 688 2.10 14.49 30.40
N ILE A 689 1.37 15.16 31.32
CA ILE A 689 0.09 14.68 31.89
C ILE A 689 -1.00 14.73 30.80
N VAL A 690 -1.09 15.81 30.04
CA VAL A 690 -2.08 15.97 28.96
C VAL A 690 -1.87 14.93 27.87
N GLU A 691 -0.62 14.71 27.47
CA GLU A 691 -0.25 13.71 26.45
C GLU A 691 -0.74 12.30 26.83
N LEU A 692 -0.82 11.95 28.10
CA LEU A 692 -1.35 10.67 28.56
C LEU A 692 -2.80 10.44 28.11
N SER A 693 -3.65 11.46 28.15
CA SER A 693 -5.03 11.39 27.66
C SER A 693 -5.10 11.22 26.15
N GLN A 694 -4.19 11.88 25.43
CA GLN A 694 -4.13 11.92 23.98
C GLN A 694 -3.72 10.55 23.37
N ILE A 695 -2.96 9.72 24.10
CA ILE A 695 -2.65 8.33 23.72
C ILE A 695 -3.93 7.49 23.53
N GLY A 696 -5.04 7.89 24.12
CA GLY A 696 -6.34 7.23 23.95
C GLY A 696 -7.01 7.50 22.60
N ILE A 697 -6.69 8.59 21.91
CA ILE A 697 -7.35 9.03 20.67
C ILE A 697 -7.23 8.00 19.53
N PRO A 698 -6.10 7.33 19.27
CA PRO A 698 -6.01 6.26 18.29
C PRO A 698 -7.04 5.15 18.46
N TYR A 699 -7.52 4.93 19.67
CA TYR A 699 -8.48 3.88 20.00
C TYR A 699 -9.93 4.37 20.00
N ASP A 700 -10.16 5.65 19.74
CA ASP A 700 -11.50 6.22 19.75
C ASP A 700 -12.32 5.84 18.51
N ASN A 701 -13.63 5.92 18.64
CA ASN A 701 -14.59 5.68 17.58
C ASN A 701 -14.73 6.91 16.70
N VAL A 702 -14.91 6.71 15.39
CA VAL A 702 -15.14 7.77 14.42
C VAL A 702 -16.60 7.75 13.98
N ASP A 703 -17.18 8.93 13.79
CA ASP A 703 -18.57 9.08 13.41
C ASP A 703 -18.83 8.50 12.01
N GLU A 704 -19.95 7.79 11.84
CA GLU A 704 -20.31 7.17 10.56
C GLU A 704 -20.47 8.20 9.44
N SER A 705 -20.97 9.41 9.76
CA SER A 705 -21.06 10.52 8.81
C SER A 705 -19.71 10.97 8.26
N PHE A 706 -18.64 10.80 9.05
CA PHE A 706 -17.27 11.04 8.59
C PHE A 706 -16.77 9.90 7.70
N LEU A 707 -17.06 8.65 8.08
CA LEU A 707 -16.61 7.46 7.34
C LEU A 707 -17.26 7.37 5.94
N ARG A 708 -18.46 7.90 5.75
CA ARG A 708 -19.17 7.91 4.46
C ARG A 708 -18.62 8.90 3.43
N LYS A 709 -17.78 9.86 3.85
CA LYS A 709 -17.24 10.89 2.96
C LYS A 709 -15.76 10.69 2.71
N VAL A 710 -15.37 10.84 1.48
CA VAL A 710 -13.94 10.93 1.12
C VAL A 710 -13.33 12.16 1.76
N LYS A 711 -12.18 12.02 2.39
CA LYS A 711 -11.47 13.10 3.06
C LYS A 711 -10.05 13.22 2.50
N LYS A 712 -9.74 14.43 2.07
CA LYS A 712 -8.39 14.82 1.63
C LYS A 712 -7.76 15.74 2.69
N TRP A 713 -6.43 15.81 2.74
CA TRP A 713 -5.72 16.69 3.66
C TRP A 713 -6.02 18.15 3.35
N ASP A 714 -6.70 18.83 4.27
CA ASP A 714 -6.95 20.29 4.20
C ASP A 714 -6.23 21.01 5.34
N ILE A 715 -5.02 21.48 5.02
CA ILE A 715 -4.17 22.24 5.95
C ILE A 715 -4.84 23.56 6.39
N LYS A 716 -5.61 24.18 5.46
CA LYS A 716 -6.31 25.44 5.76
C LYS A 716 -7.42 25.22 6.81
N SER A 717 -8.11 24.08 6.73
CA SER A 717 -9.12 23.69 7.74
C SER A 717 -8.49 23.50 9.10
N ILE A 718 -7.35 22.80 9.17
CA ILE A 718 -6.62 22.56 10.43
C ILE A 718 -6.14 23.88 11.03
N GLY A 719 -5.52 24.76 10.23
CA GLY A 719 -5.06 26.07 10.67
C GLY A 719 -6.20 26.98 11.18
N ARG A 720 -7.33 27.01 10.48
CA ARG A 720 -8.53 27.75 10.93
C ARG A 720 -9.04 27.21 12.27
N PHE A 721 -9.09 25.89 12.41
CA PHE A 721 -9.52 25.25 13.63
C PHE A 721 -8.59 25.60 14.81
N MET A 722 -7.28 25.49 14.62
CA MET A 722 -6.25 25.86 15.59
C MET A 722 -6.47 27.28 16.14
N VAL A 723 -6.62 28.27 15.27
CA VAL A 723 -6.80 29.66 15.67
C VAL A 723 -8.12 29.89 16.40
N ILE A 724 -9.24 29.36 15.87
CA ILE A 724 -10.57 29.61 16.47
C ILE A 724 -10.67 28.95 17.85
N PHE A 725 -10.31 27.68 17.97
CA PHE A 725 -10.44 26.95 19.22
C PHE A 725 -9.34 27.25 20.22
N GLY A 726 -8.14 27.61 19.76
CA GLY A 726 -7.10 28.11 20.64
C GLY A 726 -7.45 29.45 21.29
N VAL A 727 -8.00 30.41 20.53
CA VAL A 727 -8.47 31.67 21.12
C VAL A 727 -9.59 31.44 22.15
N ILE A 728 -10.48 30.45 21.93
CA ILE A 728 -11.54 30.13 22.89
C ILE A 728 -10.96 29.56 24.18
N SER A 729 -9.96 28.66 24.08
CA SER A 729 -9.22 28.15 25.22
C SER A 729 -8.65 29.30 26.03
N SER A 730 -7.92 30.21 25.39
CA SER A 730 -7.32 31.38 26.03
C SER A 730 -8.34 32.32 26.71
N ILE A 731 -9.51 32.48 26.11
CA ILE A 731 -10.57 33.28 26.76
C ILE A 731 -10.99 32.64 28.08
N THR A 732 -11.07 31.32 28.15
CA THR A 732 -11.42 30.58 29.36
C THR A 732 -10.34 30.76 30.43
N ASP A 733 -9.08 30.63 30.03
CA ASP A 733 -7.92 30.86 30.90
C ASP A 733 -7.93 32.30 31.47
N ILE A 734 -8.21 33.30 30.64
CA ILE A 734 -8.29 34.70 31.08
C ILE A 734 -9.41 34.86 32.12
N VAL A 735 -10.55 34.23 31.92
CA VAL A 735 -11.65 34.23 32.92
C VAL A 735 -11.18 33.56 34.22
N ALA A 736 -10.46 32.43 34.12
CA ALA A 736 -9.88 31.77 35.28
C ALA A 736 -8.87 32.69 36.01
N PHE A 737 -7.98 33.38 35.25
CA PHE A 737 -7.04 34.36 35.83
C PHE A 737 -7.74 35.48 36.57
N LEU A 738 -8.83 36.02 36.05
CA LEU A 738 -9.63 37.05 36.74
C LEU A 738 -10.22 36.51 38.03
N VAL A 739 -10.72 35.28 38.03
CA VAL A 739 -11.24 34.64 39.26
C VAL A 739 -10.12 34.40 40.27
N PHE A 740 -8.96 33.88 39.82
CA PHE A 740 -7.80 33.68 40.71
C PHE A 740 -7.33 35.00 41.32
N TRP A 741 -7.29 36.07 40.55
CA TRP A 741 -6.78 37.36 40.95
C TRP A 741 -7.76 38.13 41.86
N PHE A 742 -9.02 38.25 41.48
CA PHE A 742 -9.98 39.09 42.16
C PHE A 742 -10.83 38.35 43.19
N VAL A 743 -11.20 37.12 42.95
CA VAL A 743 -12.11 36.33 43.82
C VAL A 743 -11.31 35.54 44.84
N LEU A 744 -10.34 34.73 44.39
CA LEU A 744 -9.49 33.91 45.25
C LEU A 744 -8.33 34.71 45.86
N LYS A 745 -8.07 35.92 45.32
CA LYS A 745 -7.04 36.87 45.79
C LYS A 745 -5.61 36.32 45.72
N TYR A 746 -5.31 35.47 44.74
CA TYR A 746 -3.93 34.99 44.48
C TYR A 746 -3.14 36.02 43.68
N ASN A 747 -3.02 37.24 44.23
CA ASN A 747 -2.56 38.44 43.53
C ASN A 747 -1.25 39.03 44.05
N SER A 748 -0.49 38.30 44.83
CA SER A 748 0.80 38.73 45.38
C SER A 748 1.90 37.71 45.12
N MET A 749 3.16 38.17 45.17
CA MET A 749 4.33 37.29 45.02
C MET A 749 4.34 36.13 46.03
N ASN A 750 3.82 36.35 47.25
CA ASN A 750 3.73 35.30 48.26
C ASN A 750 2.70 34.22 47.93
N LEU A 751 1.72 34.52 47.09
CA LEU A 751 0.64 33.63 46.70
C LEU A 751 0.79 33.14 45.28
N GLN A 752 1.94 33.40 44.60
CA GLN A 752 2.21 32.98 43.24
C GLN A 752 2.06 31.46 43.07
N ALA A 753 2.49 30.67 44.06
CA ALA A 753 2.39 29.19 44.00
C ALA A 753 0.93 28.71 43.93
N TYR A 754 0.00 29.43 44.63
CA TYR A 754 -1.43 29.13 44.54
C TYR A 754 -1.98 29.43 43.13
N PHE A 755 -1.58 30.57 42.55
CA PHE A 755 -2.00 30.93 41.18
C PHE A 755 -1.49 29.95 40.19
N GLN A 756 -0.22 29.60 40.22
CA GLN A 756 0.44 28.65 39.33
C GLN A 756 -0.18 27.25 39.44
N THR A 757 -0.39 26.76 40.67
CA THR A 757 -1.01 25.43 40.85
C THR A 757 -2.46 25.44 40.39
N ALA A 758 -3.20 26.52 40.62
CA ALA A 758 -4.59 26.66 40.20
C ALA A 758 -4.72 26.63 38.69
N TRP A 759 -3.88 27.36 37.96
CA TRP A 759 -3.91 27.37 36.53
C TRP A 759 -3.41 26.02 35.94
N PHE A 760 -2.35 25.43 36.51
CA PHE A 760 -1.89 24.09 36.12
C PHE A 760 -3.02 23.05 36.15
N VAL A 761 -3.80 23.01 37.22
CA VAL A 761 -4.91 22.04 37.34
C VAL A 761 -6.06 22.39 36.41
N GLU A 762 -6.41 23.67 36.30
CA GLU A 762 -7.50 24.16 35.45
C GLU A 762 -7.22 23.83 33.96
N CYS A 763 -6.04 24.19 33.48
CA CYS A 763 -5.64 24.00 32.10
C CYS A 763 -5.70 22.52 31.72
N ILE A 764 -5.05 21.61 32.46
CA ILE A 764 -5.07 20.19 32.14
C ILE A 764 -6.49 19.61 32.15
N VAL A 765 -7.33 19.98 33.10
CA VAL A 765 -8.70 19.47 33.22
C VAL A 765 -9.55 19.95 32.04
N THR A 766 -9.52 21.24 31.72
CA THR A 766 -10.29 21.81 30.60
C THR A 766 -9.84 21.24 29.26
N GLU A 767 -8.54 21.09 29.05
CA GLU A 767 -7.97 20.45 27.86
C GLU A 767 -8.34 18.98 27.73
N THR A 768 -8.31 18.24 28.85
CA THR A 768 -8.71 16.81 28.84
C THR A 768 -10.19 16.67 28.49
N PHE A 769 -11.07 17.54 28.99
CA PHE A 769 -12.49 17.56 28.63
C PHE A 769 -12.73 18.00 27.18
N MET A 770 -11.85 18.83 26.58
CA MET A 770 -11.96 19.28 25.22
C MET A 770 -11.94 18.11 24.23
N ILE A 771 -11.24 17.01 24.55
CA ILE A 771 -11.23 15.76 23.76
C ILE A 771 -12.65 15.31 23.43
N PHE A 772 -13.56 15.33 24.42
CA PHE A 772 -14.93 14.88 24.23
C PHE A 772 -15.75 15.80 23.31
N TYR A 773 -15.44 17.09 23.27
CA TYR A 773 -16.09 18.03 22.36
C TYR A 773 -15.58 17.94 20.94
N ILE A 774 -14.27 17.74 20.75
CA ILE A 774 -13.64 17.70 19.42
C ILE A 774 -13.91 16.36 18.73
N ARG A 775 -13.90 15.25 19.45
CA ARG A 775 -13.91 13.89 18.89
C ARG A 775 -15.09 13.54 17.98
N THR A 776 -16.21 14.20 18.11
CA THR A 776 -17.47 13.85 17.43
C THR A 776 -18.25 15.08 16.99
N ASN A 777 -19.06 14.91 15.97
CA ASN A 777 -20.01 15.93 15.54
C ASN A 777 -21.18 16.07 16.53
N HIS A 778 -21.64 14.97 17.09
CA HIS A 778 -22.78 14.89 18.02
C HIS A 778 -22.39 14.16 19.32
N ILE A 779 -22.11 14.91 20.38
CA ILE A 779 -21.63 14.39 21.67
C ILE A 779 -22.56 13.31 22.23
N THR A 780 -23.88 13.50 22.13
CA THR A 780 -24.87 12.58 22.67
C THR A 780 -25.05 11.29 21.88
N LYS A 781 -24.63 11.26 20.62
CA LYS A 781 -24.82 10.10 19.72
C LYS A 781 -23.57 9.22 19.60
N SER A 782 -22.40 9.76 19.86
CA SER A 782 -21.14 9.05 19.69
C SER A 782 -20.51 8.71 21.04
N ARG A 783 -20.41 7.42 21.34
CA ARG A 783 -19.78 6.95 22.59
C ARG A 783 -18.25 6.92 22.45
N PRO A 784 -17.49 7.50 23.41
CA PRO A 784 -16.04 7.36 23.47
C PRO A 784 -15.63 5.89 23.66
N SER A 785 -14.43 5.54 23.21
CA SER A 785 -13.87 4.22 23.49
C SER A 785 -13.54 4.08 25.00
N ASN A 786 -13.59 2.83 25.50
CA ASN A 786 -13.25 2.56 26.89
C ASN A 786 -11.78 2.92 27.21
N THR A 787 -10.88 2.77 26.25
CA THR A 787 -9.47 3.14 26.39
C THR A 787 -9.32 4.66 26.56
N LEU A 788 -10.05 5.46 25.77
CA LEU A 788 -10.04 6.90 25.89
C LEU A 788 -10.60 7.35 27.25
N LEU A 789 -11.71 6.77 27.69
CA LEU A 789 -12.30 7.06 29.00
C LEU A 789 -11.36 6.72 30.15
N LEU A 790 -10.68 5.58 30.09
CA LEU A 790 -9.71 5.16 31.11
C LEU A 790 -8.53 6.14 31.18
N LEU A 791 -7.95 6.47 30.04
CA LEU A 791 -6.78 7.35 30.01
C LEU A 791 -7.13 8.78 30.42
N THR A 792 -8.28 9.31 30.00
CA THR A 792 -8.76 10.64 30.47
C THR A 792 -9.03 10.65 31.97
N PHE A 793 -9.59 9.57 32.52
CA PHE A 793 -9.76 9.43 33.97
C PHE A 793 -8.43 9.43 34.72
N LEU A 794 -7.45 8.65 34.25
CA LEU A 794 -6.10 8.59 34.81
C LEU A 794 -5.40 9.95 34.71
N THR A 795 -5.58 10.70 33.62
CA THR A 795 -5.06 12.07 33.47
C THR A 795 -5.66 13.00 34.53
N ILE A 796 -6.97 12.98 34.76
CA ILE A 796 -7.61 13.81 35.79
C ILE A 796 -7.10 13.45 37.18
N VAL A 797 -6.97 12.15 37.48
CA VAL A 797 -6.41 11.69 38.77
C VAL A 797 -4.96 12.19 38.94
N ALA A 798 -4.15 12.06 37.91
CA ALA A 798 -2.75 12.55 37.90
C ALA A 798 -2.71 14.07 38.13
N THR A 799 -3.57 14.83 37.45
CA THR A 799 -3.66 16.29 37.56
C THR A 799 -3.93 16.75 38.98
N ILE A 800 -4.72 16.02 39.72
CA ILE A 800 -5.01 16.34 41.13
C ILE A 800 -3.90 15.85 42.06
N THR A 801 -3.39 14.64 41.83
CA THR A 801 -2.45 14.00 42.76
C THR A 801 -1.00 14.51 42.61
N VAL A 802 -0.56 14.82 41.40
CA VAL A 802 0.82 15.26 41.14
C VAL A 802 1.14 16.59 41.90
N PRO A 803 0.34 17.65 41.83
CA PRO A 803 0.61 18.87 42.63
C PRO A 803 0.62 18.62 44.12
N ILE A 804 -0.26 17.74 44.62
CA ILE A 804 -0.31 17.40 46.05
C ILE A 804 0.99 16.70 46.46
N VAL A 805 1.43 15.71 45.71
CA VAL A 805 2.67 14.97 46.00
C VAL A 805 3.90 15.88 45.89
N LEU A 806 3.96 16.69 44.84
CA LEU A 806 5.07 17.59 44.61
C LEU A 806 5.09 18.82 45.54
N SER A 807 3.96 19.15 46.22
CA SER A 807 3.93 20.21 47.23
C SER A 807 4.82 19.93 48.45
N PHE A 808 5.15 18.64 48.67
CA PHE A 808 6.04 18.24 49.77
C PHE A 808 7.54 18.30 49.34
N THR A 809 7.83 18.63 48.08
CA THR A 809 9.19 18.72 47.56
C THR A 809 9.54 20.17 47.24
N THR A 810 10.77 20.58 47.48
CA THR A 810 11.27 21.89 47.08
C THR A 810 11.58 21.93 45.61
N GLY A 811 11.32 23.08 44.94
CA GLY A 811 11.71 23.29 43.53
C GLY A 811 10.54 23.28 42.52
N PHE A 812 9.41 22.67 42.82
CA PHE A 812 8.25 22.64 41.91
C PHE A 812 7.24 23.77 42.11
N ASN A 813 7.30 24.44 43.23
CA ASN A 813 6.40 25.53 43.65
C ASN A 813 4.92 25.17 43.57
N PHE A 814 4.56 23.89 43.83
CA PHE A 814 3.18 23.46 43.98
C PHE A 814 2.68 23.59 45.41
N VAL A 815 1.39 23.81 45.55
CA VAL A 815 0.70 23.92 46.83
C VAL A 815 -0.60 23.14 46.81
N ILE A 816 -1.06 22.76 48.01
CA ILE A 816 -2.41 22.13 48.17
C ILE A 816 -3.47 23.20 48.03
N LEU A 817 -4.33 23.06 47.02
CA LEU A 817 -5.41 24.02 46.78
C LEU A 817 -6.57 23.81 47.73
N PRO A 818 -7.26 24.90 48.15
CA PRO A 818 -8.42 24.81 49.04
C PRO A 818 -9.61 24.15 48.31
N ALA A 819 -10.48 23.48 49.06
CA ALA A 819 -11.63 22.77 48.49
C ALA A 819 -12.57 23.67 47.65
N ILE A 820 -12.68 24.93 47.98
CA ILE A 820 -13.48 25.92 47.24
C ILE A 820 -12.99 26.09 45.79
N TYR A 821 -11.69 25.92 45.52
CA TYR A 821 -11.13 25.99 44.19
C TYR A 821 -11.77 24.95 43.25
N TYR A 822 -11.96 23.72 43.71
CA TYR A 822 -12.53 22.64 42.88
C TYR A 822 -13.98 22.92 42.47
N LEU A 823 -14.73 23.74 43.24
CA LEU A 823 -16.04 24.20 42.82
C LEU A 823 -15.94 25.17 41.62
N TYR A 824 -14.96 26.09 41.66
CA TYR A 824 -14.71 27.00 40.54
C TYR A 824 -14.21 26.20 39.32
N LEU A 825 -13.36 25.19 39.50
CA LEU A 825 -12.88 24.31 38.44
C LEU A 825 -14.05 23.66 37.68
N ILE A 826 -15.04 23.12 38.41
CA ILE A 826 -16.24 22.57 37.76
C ILE A 826 -16.96 23.66 36.96
N GLY A 827 -17.04 24.88 37.49
CA GLY A 827 -17.60 26.03 36.79
C GLY A 827 -16.86 26.32 35.48
N PHE A 828 -15.54 26.35 35.49
CA PHE A 828 -14.73 26.56 34.26
C PHE A 828 -14.97 25.50 33.24
N VAL A 829 -14.95 24.21 33.61
CA VAL A 829 -15.22 23.09 32.68
C VAL A 829 -16.61 23.21 32.03
N VAL A 830 -17.63 23.59 32.82
CA VAL A 830 -18.99 23.76 32.28
C VAL A 830 -19.06 24.96 31.33
N ILE A 831 -18.51 26.11 31.73
CA ILE A 831 -18.49 27.32 30.90
C ILE A 831 -17.73 27.04 29.60
N TYR A 832 -16.54 26.43 29.66
CA TYR A 832 -15.75 26.08 28.51
C TYR A 832 -16.51 25.14 27.57
N GLY A 833 -17.15 24.10 28.12
CA GLY A 833 -17.95 23.16 27.37
C GLY A 833 -19.11 23.81 26.62
N VAL A 834 -19.82 24.76 27.30
CA VAL A 834 -20.92 25.50 26.66
C VAL A 834 -20.39 26.39 25.53
N ILE A 835 -19.34 27.15 25.77
CA ILE A 835 -18.72 28.00 24.74
C ILE A 835 -18.22 27.17 23.58
N ALA A 836 -17.49 26.08 23.84
CA ALA A 836 -16.97 25.17 22.80
C ALA A 836 -18.12 24.61 21.97
N GLN A 837 -19.25 24.23 22.57
CA GLN A 837 -20.40 23.69 21.86
C GLN A 837 -21.13 24.74 21.01
N ILE A 838 -21.24 25.97 21.49
CA ILE A 838 -21.82 27.09 20.71
C ILE A 838 -20.95 27.39 19.49
N VAL A 839 -19.63 27.54 19.71
CA VAL A 839 -18.71 27.84 18.62
C VAL A 839 -18.61 26.68 17.62
N LYS A 840 -18.63 25.45 18.11
CA LYS A 840 -18.73 24.26 17.26
C LYS A 840 -19.95 24.32 16.34
N SER A 841 -21.11 24.65 16.88
CA SER A 841 -22.32 24.74 16.07
C SER A 841 -22.24 25.85 15.02
N ILE A 842 -21.64 26.99 15.37
CA ILE A 842 -21.36 28.08 14.42
C ILE A 842 -20.35 27.67 13.38
N TYR A 843 -19.28 26.99 13.78
CA TYR A 843 -18.23 26.51 12.89
C TYR A 843 -18.79 25.55 11.84
N ILE A 844 -19.55 24.55 12.27
CA ILE A 844 -20.20 23.59 11.37
C ILE A 844 -21.15 24.29 10.39
N LYS A 845 -21.96 25.23 10.92
CA LYS A 845 -22.89 25.98 10.08
C LYS A 845 -22.18 26.85 9.03
N LYS A 846 -21.03 27.44 9.38
CA LYS A 846 -20.27 28.34 8.50
C LYS A 846 -19.40 27.61 7.48
N PHE A 847 -18.76 26.51 7.88
CA PHE A 847 -17.76 25.82 7.07
C PHE A 847 -18.24 24.47 6.52
N GLY A 848 -19.40 23.96 6.96
CA GLY A 848 -19.97 22.69 6.51
C GLY A 848 -19.21 21.44 6.97
N GLU A 849 -18.19 21.61 7.80
CA GLU A 849 -17.31 20.55 8.27
C GLU A 849 -17.01 20.66 9.77
N TRP A 850 -16.71 19.52 10.42
CA TRP A 850 -16.20 19.49 11.77
C TRP A 850 -14.88 18.72 11.85
N LEU A 851 -14.89 17.46 11.39
CA LEU A 851 -13.70 16.63 11.24
C LEU A 851 -13.38 16.42 9.76
#